data_55e1f42d5e2de740ed4e6937e2b7d1eb
#
_entry.id   55e1f42d5e2de740ed4e6937e2b7d1eb
#
_cell.length_a   1.000
_cell.length_b   1.000
_cell.length_c   1.000
_cell.angle_alpha   90.00
_cell.angle_beta   90.00
_cell.angle_gamma   90.00
#
_symmetry.space_group_name_H-M   'P 1'
#
loop_
_entity.id
_entity.type
_entity.pdbx_description
1 polymer ?
#
loop_
_entity_poly.entity_id
_entity_poly.type
_entity_poly.pdbx_seq_one_letter_code
_entity_poly.pdbx_strand_id
1 'polypeptide(L)'
;MKKNSKKILITLTIITNIVYILWRIFYTVPKEEGMFALICAIILLFVEIMGMMEMFVHYYGMSNIEYPEKPIISEELYPHVDVFIATYNESVDLVRKTVNGCIHMQYPDKKKVHIYICDDGNREEMCILAEKMGVNYITRTEREGAKAGNLNNAMQHTNSPLIATFDADMIPMHDFLIATVPYFLKNEQAKKDGEKEEYEKVGFVQTPQSFYNPDLFQFNLHSERRIPNEQDYFYRDIQLARNRTNSVIYGGSNTVISREALEEVDGFYTYSITEDFATGILIQSKGYRCYAIPEVHASGLSPTDLKSLIKQRERWARGCIQTGRRLNILFRRGLGFWQKISYISSITYWYASIKRFVYIMAPILFSVFNVIVVKCTLLQVLVFWLPMYVLSSLSLKIFSQNIRNVRWTNIYETIMFQSLMPAVILETFAISKNKFSVTNKSKLEENRMYKFLQGIPYFIYMVLSIIGILKMFVAIFKMSSITYSVVLFWLIGNLFNLVMATLFISGRQQLRKSERYIAEIDFKLKQNSYVLSSKTIDISENGFAFLLENPEYISPEEEFEVEFREKSGNEMYIANMKAKIVNVVEVNSKWKYAAYITHIEDSEIDNWMCIVHDRIPTLPMTISNQLGFFDDLQINVKKRIEKTRTLSRRSPRINMNFHMDIKNIGKLRIVNFNYQYVLLNFENKNIYPKEIALEISEGIVLECDLCEGKIDERGILYRVNNIDSIMQNLFLRDEMMDWILQNKKILDSKPNEKKEKSIDEFEPMEYI
;
A
#
# COMPACT_ATOMS: atom_id res chain seq x y z
N MET A 1 -17.05 16.71 12.09
CA MET A 1 -17.41 17.08 13.49
C MET A 1 -17.13 18.57 13.69
N LYS A 2 -18.02 19.32 14.38
CA LYS A 2 -17.81 20.76 14.66
C LYS A 2 -16.54 20.98 15.52
N LYS A 3 -15.81 22.10 15.35
CA LYS A 3 -14.54 22.42 16.06
C LYS A 3 -14.67 22.30 17.58
N ASN A 4 -15.79 22.73 18.15
CA ASN A 4 -16.05 22.63 19.58
C ASN A 4 -16.23 21.19 20.07
N SER A 5 -16.88 20.32 19.30
CA SER A 5 -17.05 18.92 19.66
C SER A 5 -15.72 18.15 19.66
N LYS A 6 -14.78 18.52 18.75
CA LYS A 6 -13.42 17.96 18.75
C LYS A 6 -12.66 18.33 20.02
N LYS A 7 -12.74 19.60 20.44
CA LYS A 7 -12.09 20.07 21.69
C LYS A 7 -12.64 19.36 22.93
N ILE A 8 -13.97 19.20 23.01
CA ILE A 8 -14.61 18.47 24.11
C ILE A 8 -14.12 17.04 24.18
N LEU A 9 -14.09 16.35 23.05
CA LEU A 9 -13.61 14.96 23.00
C LEU A 9 -12.16 14.82 23.46
N ILE A 10 -11.26 15.70 23.00
CA ILE A 10 -9.86 15.73 23.46
C ILE A 10 -9.79 15.92 24.96
N THR A 11 -10.50 16.93 25.48
CA THR A 11 -10.49 17.26 26.92
C THR A 11 -10.97 16.08 27.76
N LEU A 12 -12.09 15.45 27.39
CA LEU A 12 -12.60 14.26 28.07
C LEU A 12 -11.61 13.09 28.01
N THR A 13 -10.98 12.87 26.85
CA THR A 13 -9.97 11.83 26.71
C THR A 13 -8.76 12.08 27.59
N ILE A 14 -8.26 13.33 27.68
CA ILE A 14 -7.15 13.71 28.56
C ILE A 14 -7.53 13.47 30.02
N ILE A 15 -8.69 13.95 30.46
CA ILE A 15 -9.17 13.81 31.85
C ILE A 15 -9.25 12.32 32.22
N THR A 16 -9.88 11.48 31.39
CA THR A 16 -10.04 10.06 31.71
C THR A 16 -8.71 9.33 31.73
N ASN A 17 -7.74 9.69 30.88
CA ASN A 17 -6.40 9.14 30.92
C ASN A 17 -5.63 9.52 32.18
N ILE A 18 -5.73 10.78 32.62
CA ILE A 18 -5.10 11.24 33.88
C ILE A 18 -5.72 10.50 35.08
N VAL A 19 -7.05 10.42 35.15
CA VAL A 19 -7.77 9.70 36.22
C VAL A 19 -7.34 8.21 36.22
N TYR A 20 -7.25 7.58 35.07
CA TYR A 20 -6.78 6.21 34.96
C TYR A 20 -5.37 6.02 35.52
N ILE A 21 -4.40 6.86 35.11
CA ILE A 21 -3.01 6.74 35.58
C ILE A 21 -2.89 7.01 37.07
N LEU A 22 -3.62 8.00 37.63
CA LEU A 22 -3.65 8.25 39.08
C LEU A 22 -4.18 7.02 39.83
N TRP A 23 -5.29 6.41 39.35
CA TRP A 23 -5.79 5.17 39.92
C TRP A 23 -4.74 4.03 39.82
N ARG A 24 -4.03 3.90 38.69
CA ARG A 24 -2.97 2.91 38.53
C ARG A 24 -1.85 3.07 39.54
N ILE A 25 -1.36 4.30 39.76
CA ILE A 25 -0.26 4.62 40.67
C ILE A 25 -0.64 4.32 42.13
N PHE A 26 -1.81 4.81 42.57
CA PHE A 26 -2.15 4.82 43.98
C PHE A 26 -2.84 3.53 44.47
N TYR A 27 -3.56 2.82 43.60
CA TYR A 27 -4.45 1.73 44.04
C TYR A 27 -4.11 0.35 43.46
N THR A 28 -3.35 0.25 42.36
CA THR A 28 -3.22 -1.04 41.64
C THR A 28 -1.85 -1.68 41.75
N VAL A 29 -0.83 -0.98 42.25
CA VAL A 29 0.53 -1.48 42.42
C VAL A 29 0.59 -2.50 43.56
N PRO A 30 0.98 -3.75 43.29
CA PRO A 30 0.97 -4.86 44.27
C PRO A 30 2.19 -4.83 45.17
N LYS A 31 2.22 -3.97 46.19
CA LYS A 31 3.37 -3.76 47.09
C LYS A 31 3.67 -4.98 47.98
N GLU A 32 2.65 -5.81 48.23
CA GLU A 32 2.73 -6.96 49.15
C GLU A 32 3.01 -8.29 48.46
N GLU A 33 3.03 -8.33 47.09
CA GLU A 33 3.11 -9.57 46.30
C GLU A 33 4.56 -9.96 45.91
N GLY A 34 5.54 -9.37 46.58
CA GLY A 34 6.98 -9.65 46.36
C GLY A 34 7.66 -8.76 45.33
N MET A 35 8.99 -8.71 45.36
CA MET A 35 9.82 -7.81 44.58
C MET A 35 9.64 -8.00 43.06
N PHE A 36 9.53 -9.24 42.58
CA PHE A 36 9.37 -9.53 41.16
C PHE A 36 8.03 -8.98 40.60
N ALA A 37 6.94 -9.20 41.32
CA ALA A 37 5.63 -8.67 40.96
C ALA A 37 5.63 -7.12 40.92
N LEU A 38 6.27 -6.51 41.93
CA LEU A 38 6.41 -5.05 41.99
C LEU A 38 7.21 -4.50 40.81
N ILE A 39 8.33 -5.11 40.44
CA ILE A 39 9.14 -4.69 39.27
C ILE A 39 8.29 -4.80 37.98
N CYS A 40 7.60 -5.91 37.76
CA CYS A 40 6.73 -6.09 36.60
C CYS A 40 5.60 -5.05 36.56
N ALA A 41 5.00 -4.72 37.70
CA ALA A 41 3.96 -3.70 37.81
C ALA A 41 4.49 -2.30 37.48
N ILE A 42 5.69 -1.95 37.98
CA ILE A 42 6.34 -0.67 37.67
C ILE A 42 6.67 -0.55 36.18
N ILE A 43 7.19 -1.63 35.57
CA ILE A 43 7.47 -1.67 34.13
C ILE A 43 6.16 -1.46 33.33
N LEU A 44 5.09 -2.17 33.70
CA LEU A 44 3.78 -1.99 33.05
C LEU A 44 3.28 -0.57 33.18
N LEU A 45 3.31 0.01 34.38
CA LEU A 45 2.89 1.39 34.62
C LEU A 45 3.74 2.40 33.82
N PHE A 46 5.05 2.19 33.72
CA PHE A 46 5.95 3.04 32.95
C PHE A 46 5.59 3.04 31.44
N VAL A 47 5.32 1.87 30.86
CA VAL A 47 4.95 1.80 29.43
C VAL A 47 3.55 2.40 29.17
N GLU A 48 2.61 2.31 30.14
CA GLU A 48 1.30 2.97 30.05
C GLU A 48 1.46 4.49 30.07
N ILE A 49 2.29 5.05 30.94
CA ILE A 49 2.59 6.48 31.01
C ILE A 49 3.24 6.96 29.71
N MET A 50 4.20 6.21 29.16
CA MET A 50 4.81 6.55 27.87
C MET A 50 3.77 6.61 26.74
N GLY A 51 2.89 5.63 26.65
CA GLY A 51 1.81 5.60 25.65
C GLY A 51 0.85 6.79 25.80
N MET A 52 0.51 7.16 27.03
CA MET A 52 -0.32 8.34 27.31
C MET A 52 0.35 9.63 26.86
N MET A 53 1.65 9.79 27.12
CA MET A 53 2.39 11.00 26.71
C MET A 53 2.47 11.12 25.19
N GLU A 54 2.74 10.04 24.47
CA GLU A 54 2.73 10.02 23.00
C GLU A 54 1.36 10.43 22.44
N MET A 55 0.28 9.92 23.04
CA MET A 55 -1.08 10.26 22.67
C MET A 55 -1.39 11.76 22.91
N PHE A 56 -0.93 12.33 24.00
CA PHE A 56 -1.14 13.76 24.29
C PHE A 56 -0.40 14.65 23.30
N VAL A 57 0.84 14.31 22.93
CA VAL A 57 1.61 15.04 21.91
C VAL A 57 0.87 14.99 20.56
N HIS A 58 0.38 13.83 20.19
CA HIS A 58 -0.38 13.66 18.95
C HIS A 58 -1.68 14.50 18.98
N TYR A 59 -2.47 14.42 20.04
CA TYR A 59 -3.71 15.21 20.16
C TYR A 59 -3.46 16.71 20.21
N TYR A 60 -2.34 17.15 20.77
CA TYR A 60 -1.97 18.56 20.73
C TYR A 60 -1.80 19.04 19.28
N GLY A 61 -1.07 18.30 18.46
CA GLY A 61 -0.92 18.57 17.03
C GLY A 61 -2.26 18.55 16.28
N MET A 62 -3.06 17.50 16.48
CA MET A 62 -4.34 17.30 15.82
C MET A 62 -5.46 18.23 16.26
N SER A 63 -5.32 18.90 17.42
CA SER A 63 -6.34 19.83 17.91
C SER A 63 -6.55 21.04 17.01
N ASN A 64 -5.54 21.43 16.26
CA ASN A 64 -5.59 22.51 15.28
C ASN A 64 -4.54 22.26 14.20
N ILE A 65 -4.87 21.39 13.22
CA ILE A 65 -4.00 21.10 12.09
C ILE A 65 -3.87 22.35 11.24
N GLU A 66 -2.64 22.74 10.95
CA GLU A 66 -2.33 23.80 9.99
C GLU A 66 -2.08 23.15 8.63
N TYR A 67 -3.02 23.38 7.70
CA TYR A 67 -2.84 23.05 6.30
C TYR A 67 -2.16 24.25 5.63
N PRO A 68 -0.94 24.09 5.11
CA PRO A 68 -0.28 25.19 4.43
C PRO A 68 -1.03 25.51 3.15
N GLU A 69 -1.47 26.73 2.96
CA GLU A 69 -2.09 27.20 1.73
C GLU A 69 -1.00 27.39 0.68
N LYS A 70 -1.23 26.82 -0.51
CA LYS A 70 -0.30 26.94 -1.63
C LYS A 70 -0.36 28.40 -2.15
N PRO A 71 0.76 29.15 -2.15
CA PRO A 71 0.80 30.49 -2.70
C PRO A 71 0.57 30.49 -4.22
N ILE A 72 -0.07 31.54 -4.72
CA ILE A 72 -0.14 31.80 -6.17
C ILE A 72 1.12 32.60 -6.54
N ILE A 73 1.92 32.07 -7.45
CA ILE A 73 3.22 32.61 -7.80
C ILE A 73 3.27 32.89 -9.31
N SER A 74 3.84 34.04 -9.67
CA SER A 74 4.08 34.39 -11.08
C SER A 74 5.12 33.46 -11.70
N GLU A 75 4.87 32.97 -12.93
CA GLU A 75 5.74 31.97 -13.60
C GLU A 75 7.20 32.41 -13.74
N GLU A 76 7.47 33.68 -13.91
CA GLU A 76 8.81 34.25 -14.05
C GLU A 76 9.67 34.11 -12.78
N LEU A 77 9.05 34.00 -11.59
CA LEU A 77 9.74 33.85 -10.30
C LEU A 77 10.24 32.43 -10.04
N TYR A 78 9.80 31.45 -10.82
CA TYR A 78 10.20 30.07 -10.63
C TYR A 78 11.72 29.90 -10.87
N PRO A 79 12.49 29.43 -9.86
CA PRO A 79 13.95 29.33 -9.93
C PRO A 79 14.39 28.05 -10.65
N HIS A 80 15.71 27.89 -10.78
CA HIS A 80 16.30 26.59 -11.14
C HIS A 80 16.11 25.56 -10.02
N VAL A 81 15.89 24.28 -10.39
CA VAL A 81 15.72 23.15 -9.48
C VAL A 81 16.63 22.01 -9.93
N ASP A 82 17.47 21.52 -9.01
CA ASP A 82 18.23 20.29 -9.20
C ASP A 82 17.43 19.10 -8.65
N VAL A 83 17.19 18.08 -9.48
CA VAL A 83 16.45 16.88 -9.12
C VAL A 83 17.43 15.74 -8.93
N PHE A 84 17.61 15.26 -7.71
CA PHE A 84 18.55 14.18 -7.36
C PHE A 84 17.81 12.86 -7.21
N ILE A 85 18.18 11.87 -8.02
CA ILE A 85 17.68 10.48 -7.94
C ILE A 85 18.83 9.64 -7.39
N ALA A 86 18.77 9.30 -6.10
CA ALA A 86 19.79 8.51 -5.44
C ALA A 86 19.63 7.02 -5.73
N THR A 87 20.67 6.38 -6.30
CA THR A 87 20.69 4.94 -6.60
C THR A 87 22.02 4.31 -6.19
N TYR A 88 22.00 2.98 -5.93
CA TYR A 88 23.19 2.21 -5.58
C TYR A 88 23.23 0.85 -6.31
N ASN A 89 22.18 0.01 -6.16
CA ASN A 89 22.11 -1.33 -6.72
C ASN A 89 20.72 -1.66 -7.30
N GLU A 90 19.87 -0.65 -7.44
CA GLU A 90 18.57 -0.78 -8.08
C GLU A 90 18.72 -1.09 -9.57
N SER A 91 17.77 -1.84 -10.14
CA SER A 91 17.80 -2.18 -11.57
C SER A 91 17.61 -0.96 -12.46
N VAL A 92 18.16 -1.03 -13.67
CA VAL A 92 18.00 0.03 -14.69
C VAL A 92 16.53 0.33 -14.95
N ASP A 93 15.70 -0.69 -15.10
CA ASP A 93 14.26 -0.55 -15.36
C ASP A 93 13.55 0.22 -14.25
N LEU A 94 13.95 0.00 -12.99
CA LEU A 94 13.36 0.71 -11.86
C LEU A 94 13.73 2.20 -11.88
N VAL A 95 15.02 2.50 -12.08
CA VAL A 95 15.53 3.88 -12.15
C VAL A 95 14.94 4.61 -13.36
N ARG A 96 14.81 3.95 -14.52
CA ARG A 96 14.19 4.50 -15.73
C ARG A 96 12.81 5.07 -15.45
N LYS A 97 11.97 4.38 -14.68
CA LYS A 97 10.61 4.83 -14.34
C LYS A 97 10.64 6.15 -13.56
N THR A 98 11.52 6.24 -12.58
CA THR A 98 11.67 7.46 -11.76
C THR A 98 12.22 8.60 -12.59
N VAL A 99 13.23 8.35 -13.43
CA VAL A 99 13.78 9.37 -14.36
C VAL A 99 12.69 9.84 -15.33
N ASN A 100 11.92 8.91 -15.90
CA ASN A 100 10.82 9.25 -16.79
C ASN A 100 9.79 10.16 -16.12
N GLY A 101 9.36 9.82 -14.89
CA GLY A 101 8.48 10.68 -14.09
C GLY A 101 9.07 12.08 -13.86
N CYS A 102 10.39 12.17 -13.57
CA CYS A 102 11.06 13.44 -13.37
C CYS A 102 11.11 14.32 -14.65
N ILE A 103 11.32 13.72 -15.82
CA ILE A 103 11.33 14.42 -17.12
C ILE A 103 9.96 15.04 -17.42
N HIS A 104 8.88 14.34 -17.05
CA HIS A 104 7.51 14.78 -17.35
C HIS A 104 6.90 15.68 -16.28
N MET A 105 7.62 16.02 -15.21
CA MET A 105 7.17 17.03 -14.25
C MET A 105 6.93 18.37 -14.96
N GLN A 106 5.78 18.98 -14.69
CA GLN A 106 5.42 20.31 -15.20
C GLN A 106 6.18 21.40 -14.45
N TYR A 107 6.69 22.36 -15.22
CA TYR A 107 7.35 23.55 -14.71
C TYR A 107 7.19 24.67 -15.72
N PRO A 108 7.08 25.96 -15.31
CA PRO A 108 6.89 27.07 -16.25
C PRO A 108 7.95 27.15 -17.34
N ASP A 109 9.22 26.94 -16.98
CA ASP A 109 10.33 26.78 -17.91
C ASP A 109 11.08 25.47 -17.60
N LYS A 110 10.83 24.43 -18.40
CA LYS A 110 11.47 23.12 -18.23
C LYS A 110 13.01 23.17 -18.30
N LYS A 111 13.61 24.17 -18.92
CA LYS A 111 15.07 24.36 -18.95
C LYS A 111 15.68 24.68 -17.59
N LYS A 112 14.86 25.10 -16.64
CA LYS A 112 15.28 25.35 -15.25
C LYS A 112 15.26 24.09 -14.37
N VAL A 113 14.81 22.93 -14.87
CA VAL A 113 14.79 21.65 -14.14
C VAL A 113 15.96 20.80 -14.62
N HIS A 114 16.89 20.51 -13.72
CA HIS A 114 18.10 19.74 -14.00
C HIS A 114 18.03 18.40 -13.28
N ILE A 115 17.95 17.29 -14.03
CA ILE A 115 17.79 15.95 -13.47
C ILE A 115 19.15 15.26 -13.44
N TYR A 116 19.45 14.64 -12.28
CA TYR A 116 20.71 13.95 -12.01
C TYR A 116 20.45 12.54 -11.48
N ILE A 117 21.01 11.52 -12.14
CA ILE A 117 21.16 10.19 -11.58
C ILE A 117 22.42 10.19 -10.72
N CYS A 118 22.24 10.12 -9.40
CA CYS A 118 23.32 10.09 -8.41
C CYS A 118 23.63 8.63 -8.06
N ASP A 119 24.57 8.00 -8.79
CA ASP A 119 24.85 6.56 -8.67
C ASP A 119 26.06 6.26 -7.78
N ASP A 120 25.79 5.75 -6.58
CA ASP A 120 26.81 5.26 -5.65
C ASP A 120 27.40 3.89 -6.09
N GLY A 121 26.78 3.25 -7.08
CA GLY A 121 27.22 1.99 -7.69
C GLY A 121 28.37 2.17 -8.67
N ASN A 122 28.53 3.34 -9.28
CA ASN A 122 29.46 3.64 -10.37
C ASN A 122 29.27 2.65 -11.55
N ARG A 123 28.02 2.55 -12.05
CA ARG A 123 27.59 1.54 -13.01
C ARG A 123 27.51 2.13 -14.43
N GLU A 124 28.18 1.48 -15.38
CA GLU A 124 28.16 1.88 -16.79
C GLU A 124 26.73 1.88 -17.37
N GLU A 125 25.92 0.91 -16.99
CA GLU A 125 24.52 0.80 -17.40
C GLU A 125 23.65 1.99 -16.98
N MET A 126 23.98 2.64 -15.85
CA MET A 126 23.29 3.87 -15.40
C MET A 126 23.76 5.10 -16.15
N CYS A 127 25.04 5.15 -16.54
CA CYS A 127 25.56 6.20 -17.41
C CYS A 127 24.88 6.14 -18.79
N ILE A 128 24.78 4.95 -19.39
CA ILE A 128 24.07 4.72 -20.66
C ILE A 128 22.58 5.11 -20.55
N LEU A 129 21.92 4.77 -19.44
CA LEU A 129 20.54 5.19 -19.19
C LEU A 129 20.42 6.72 -19.17
N ALA A 130 21.32 7.41 -18.47
CA ALA A 130 21.32 8.86 -18.38
C ALA A 130 21.48 9.52 -19.76
N GLU A 131 22.43 9.03 -20.57
CA GLU A 131 22.64 9.50 -21.94
C GLU A 131 21.39 9.26 -22.81
N LYS A 132 20.82 8.05 -22.77
CA LYS A 132 19.61 7.69 -23.54
C LYS A 132 18.41 8.58 -23.18
N MET A 133 18.26 8.96 -21.92
CA MET A 133 17.14 9.77 -21.43
C MET A 133 17.45 11.28 -21.41
N GLY A 134 18.66 11.70 -21.80
CA GLY A 134 19.06 13.12 -21.86
C GLY A 134 19.14 13.77 -20.47
N VAL A 135 19.51 13.04 -19.42
CA VAL A 135 19.68 13.53 -18.06
C VAL A 135 21.14 13.42 -17.62
N ASN A 136 21.49 14.10 -16.53
CA ASN A 136 22.86 14.13 -16.04
C ASN A 136 23.19 12.89 -15.20
N TYR A 137 24.46 12.48 -15.22
CA TYR A 137 24.97 11.38 -14.40
C TYR A 137 26.07 11.88 -13.46
N ILE A 138 25.96 11.59 -12.17
CA ILE A 138 26.94 11.90 -11.15
C ILE A 138 27.29 10.62 -10.39
N THR A 139 28.58 10.36 -10.25
CA THR A 139 29.12 9.26 -9.46
C THR A 139 30.28 9.73 -8.59
N ARG A 140 30.73 8.88 -7.67
CA ARG A 140 31.88 9.15 -6.78
C ARG A 140 32.70 7.89 -6.53
N THR A 141 33.96 8.07 -6.19
CA THR A 141 34.88 6.96 -5.85
C THR A 141 34.78 6.56 -4.39
N GLU A 142 34.67 7.53 -3.50
CA GLU A 142 34.55 7.31 -2.05
C GLU A 142 33.09 7.25 -1.63
N ARG A 143 32.73 6.16 -0.96
CA ARG A 143 31.32 5.87 -0.59
C ARG A 143 31.01 6.18 0.88
N GLU A 144 31.73 7.12 1.49
CA GLU A 144 31.46 7.53 2.86
C GLU A 144 30.09 8.22 2.98
N GLY A 145 29.40 8.02 4.12
CA GLY A 145 28.11 8.63 4.40
C GLY A 145 26.92 8.06 3.62
N ALA A 146 27.10 6.94 2.89
CA ALA A 146 26.02 6.27 2.12
C ALA A 146 25.18 7.26 1.28
N LYS A 147 23.85 7.22 1.34
CA LYS A 147 22.95 8.10 0.57
C LYS A 147 23.22 9.59 0.84
N ALA A 148 23.39 10.00 2.11
CA ALA A 148 23.69 11.40 2.44
C ALA A 148 25.00 11.88 1.80
N GLY A 149 26.05 11.05 1.85
CA GLY A 149 27.32 11.36 1.18
C GLY A 149 27.21 11.46 -0.33
N ASN A 150 26.36 10.62 -0.96
CA ASN A 150 26.08 10.69 -2.39
C ASN A 150 25.35 11.99 -2.76
N LEU A 151 24.32 12.38 -1.99
CA LEU A 151 23.62 13.64 -2.20
C LEU A 151 24.51 14.86 -1.94
N ASN A 152 25.41 14.81 -0.94
CA ASN A 152 26.39 15.87 -0.70
C ASN A 152 27.39 16.00 -1.86
N ASN A 153 27.82 14.88 -2.44
CA ASN A 153 28.65 14.90 -3.64
C ASN A 153 27.88 15.54 -4.82
N ALA A 154 26.61 15.23 -5.01
CA ALA A 154 25.80 15.88 -6.04
C ALA A 154 25.65 17.39 -5.81
N MET A 155 25.47 17.83 -4.57
CA MET A 155 25.42 19.26 -4.21
C MET A 155 26.70 20.03 -4.60
N GLN A 156 27.87 19.39 -4.52
CA GLN A 156 29.14 20.02 -4.90
C GLN A 156 29.28 20.23 -6.41
N HIS A 157 28.54 19.49 -7.23
CA HIS A 157 28.56 19.56 -8.69
C HIS A 157 27.39 20.35 -9.28
N THR A 158 26.52 20.91 -8.45
CA THR A 158 25.32 21.62 -8.87
C THR A 158 25.13 22.90 -8.08
N ASN A 159 24.27 23.82 -8.55
CA ASN A 159 24.14 25.15 -7.95
C ASN A 159 22.72 25.73 -7.94
N SER A 160 21.68 24.97 -8.31
CA SER A 160 20.30 25.47 -8.26
C SER A 160 19.88 25.79 -6.84
N PRO A 161 19.07 26.85 -6.61
CA PRO A 161 18.67 27.26 -5.25
C PRO A 161 17.73 26.27 -4.56
N LEU A 162 17.06 25.41 -5.32
CA LEU A 162 16.20 24.35 -4.80
C LEU A 162 16.69 22.98 -5.24
N ILE A 163 16.54 21.99 -4.36
CA ILE A 163 16.90 20.59 -4.60
C ILE A 163 15.67 19.73 -4.35
N ALA A 164 15.25 18.95 -5.35
CA ALA A 164 14.24 17.91 -5.19
C ALA A 164 14.93 16.55 -5.02
N THR A 165 14.50 15.75 -4.03
CA THR A 165 15.12 14.44 -3.76
C THR A 165 14.12 13.31 -3.98
N PHE A 166 14.55 12.27 -4.72
CA PHE A 166 13.79 11.04 -4.94
C PHE A 166 14.65 9.80 -4.67
N ASP A 167 14.04 8.80 -4.04
CA ASP A 167 14.60 7.46 -4.05
C ASP A 167 14.42 6.85 -5.46
N ALA A 168 15.27 5.92 -5.83
CA ALA A 168 15.29 5.28 -7.15
C ALA A 168 13.95 4.61 -7.56
N ASP A 169 13.08 4.33 -6.59
CA ASP A 169 11.80 3.67 -6.76
C ASP A 169 10.59 4.57 -6.45
N MET A 170 10.79 5.89 -6.36
CA MET A 170 9.74 6.88 -6.14
C MET A 170 9.51 7.71 -7.39
N ILE A 171 8.40 7.45 -8.08
CA ILE A 171 8.05 8.07 -9.35
C ILE A 171 7.22 9.33 -9.08
N PRO A 172 7.72 10.54 -9.40
CA PRO A 172 6.92 11.75 -9.28
C PRO A 172 5.81 11.81 -10.33
N MET A 173 4.72 12.47 -9.97
CA MET A 173 3.63 12.83 -10.88
C MET A 173 3.97 14.17 -11.56
N HIS A 174 3.28 14.45 -12.66
CA HIS A 174 3.48 15.67 -13.45
C HIS A 174 3.43 16.96 -12.62
N ASP A 175 2.63 17.01 -11.56
CA ASP A 175 2.35 18.20 -10.76
C ASP A 175 3.28 18.40 -9.54
N PHE A 176 4.26 17.52 -9.30
CA PHE A 176 5.10 17.54 -8.09
C PHE A 176 5.80 18.89 -7.87
N LEU A 177 6.49 19.44 -8.87
CA LEU A 177 7.24 20.71 -8.70
C LEU A 177 6.28 21.90 -8.58
N ILE A 178 5.21 21.95 -9.38
CA ILE A 178 4.23 23.04 -9.28
C ILE A 178 3.41 23.00 -7.99
N ALA A 179 3.37 21.85 -7.30
CA ALA A 179 2.73 21.71 -6.00
C ALA A 179 3.65 22.13 -4.84
N THR A 180 4.98 22.00 -4.99
CA THR A 180 5.93 22.16 -3.88
C THR A 180 6.76 23.45 -3.94
N VAL A 181 7.23 23.86 -5.12
CA VAL A 181 8.10 25.04 -5.30
C VAL A 181 7.45 26.36 -4.86
N PRO A 182 6.16 26.61 -5.08
CA PRO A 182 5.52 27.89 -4.70
C PRO A 182 5.73 28.30 -3.25
N TYR A 183 5.83 27.36 -2.31
CA TYR A 183 6.01 27.66 -0.89
C TYR A 183 7.30 28.42 -0.60
N PHE A 184 8.35 28.21 -1.39
CA PHE A 184 9.65 28.88 -1.24
C PHE A 184 9.65 30.33 -1.77
N LEU A 185 8.67 30.66 -2.61
CA LEU A 185 8.62 31.91 -3.40
C LEU A 185 7.65 32.93 -2.83
N LYS A 186 7.06 32.68 -1.68
CA LYS A 186 6.06 33.57 -1.05
C LYS A 186 6.61 34.98 -0.85
N ASN A 187 7.86 35.09 -0.39
CA ASN A 187 8.50 36.40 -0.15
C ASN A 187 8.85 37.13 -1.44
N GLU A 188 9.32 36.43 -2.46
CA GLU A 188 9.61 37.00 -3.78
C GLU A 188 8.33 37.53 -4.45
N GLN A 189 7.23 36.80 -4.33
CA GLN A 189 5.93 37.24 -4.83
C GLN A 189 5.45 38.49 -4.06
N ALA A 190 5.53 38.48 -2.73
CA ALA A 190 5.17 39.64 -1.89
C ALA A 190 5.96 40.91 -2.24
N LYS A 191 7.28 40.78 -2.49
CA LYS A 191 8.12 41.88 -2.99
C LYS A 191 7.64 42.41 -4.33
N LYS A 192 7.32 41.52 -5.25
CA LYS A 192 6.80 41.89 -6.59
C LYS A 192 5.48 42.65 -6.49
N ASP A 193 4.60 42.23 -5.58
CA ASP A 193 3.27 42.82 -5.38
C ASP A 193 3.30 44.09 -4.49
N GLY A 194 4.47 44.44 -3.95
CA GLY A 194 4.65 45.61 -3.07
C GLY A 194 4.06 45.40 -1.68
N GLU A 195 3.85 44.15 -1.25
CA GLU A 195 3.36 43.77 0.06
C GLU A 195 4.49 43.64 1.09
N LYS A 196 4.13 43.62 2.38
CA LYS A 196 5.11 43.32 3.43
C LYS A 196 5.56 41.88 3.37
N GLU A 197 6.88 41.69 3.32
CA GLU A 197 7.50 40.37 3.41
C GLU A 197 7.18 39.71 4.77
N GLU A 198 6.74 38.47 4.75
CA GLU A 198 6.82 37.60 5.90
C GLU A 198 8.24 37.02 5.93
N TYR A 199 9.05 37.36 6.95
CA TYR A 199 10.43 36.87 7.10
C TYR A 199 10.52 35.36 7.42
N GLU A 200 9.66 34.54 6.84
CA GLU A 200 9.66 33.09 7.06
C GLU A 200 10.39 32.38 5.94
N LYS A 201 11.64 31.97 6.21
CA LYS A 201 12.43 31.14 5.27
C LYS A 201 11.93 29.71 5.30
N VAL A 202 11.63 29.15 4.13
CA VAL A 202 11.21 27.75 3.99
C VAL A 202 12.42 26.86 3.80
N GLY A 203 12.56 25.84 4.66
CA GLY A 203 13.66 24.87 4.60
C GLY A 203 13.33 23.71 3.66
N PHE A 204 12.19 23.07 3.83
CA PHE A 204 11.74 22.00 2.92
C PHE A 204 10.20 21.87 2.91
N VAL A 205 9.71 21.29 1.80
CA VAL A 205 8.30 20.89 1.62
C VAL A 205 8.25 19.39 1.34
N GLN A 206 7.65 18.64 2.26
CA GLN A 206 7.50 17.18 2.19
C GLN A 206 6.13 16.81 1.66
N THR A 207 6.07 16.00 0.61
CA THR A 207 4.85 15.33 0.15
C THR A 207 4.76 13.91 0.72
N PRO A 208 3.57 13.28 0.79
CA PRO A 208 3.45 11.90 1.22
C PRO A 208 4.26 10.94 0.35
N GLN A 209 4.95 9.98 0.96
CA GLN A 209 5.37 8.79 0.24
C GLN A 209 4.16 7.86 0.13
N SER A 210 3.64 7.70 -1.06
CA SER A 210 2.56 6.78 -1.38
C SER A 210 3.11 5.58 -2.15
N PHE A 211 2.37 4.47 -2.19
CA PHE A 211 2.83 3.24 -2.81
C PHE A 211 1.76 2.71 -3.75
N TYR A 212 2.19 2.27 -4.94
CA TYR A 212 1.28 1.70 -5.93
C TYR A 212 1.07 0.20 -5.75
N ASN A 213 1.93 -0.50 -5.00
CA ASN A 213 1.71 -1.88 -4.60
C ASN A 213 1.17 -1.95 -3.16
N PRO A 214 0.32 -2.94 -2.83
CA PRO A 214 -0.08 -3.20 -1.46
C PRO A 214 1.14 -3.47 -0.58
N ASP A 215 1.17 -2.91 0.62
CA ASP A 215 2.18 -3.32 1.59
C ASP A 215 1.94 -4.75 2.07
N LEU A 216 2.94 -5.32 2.76
CA LEU A 216 2.83 -6.69 3.24
C LEU A 216 1.70 -6.89 4.27
N PHE A 217 1.31 -5.85 5.02
CA PHE A 217 0.18 -5.95 5.95
C PHE A 217 -1.14 -6.09 5.21
N GLN A 218 -1.32 -5.30 4.15
CA GLN A 218 -2.45 -5.42 3.26
C GLN A 218 -2.45 -6.79 2.55
N PHE A 219 -1.32 -7.14 1.92
CA PHE A 219 -1.20 -8.33 1.08
C PHE A 219 -1.31 -9.63 1.88
N ASN A 220 -0.45 -9.85 2.89
CA ASN A 220 -0.42 -11.10 3.65
C ASN A 220 -1.68 -11.36 4.47
N LEU A 221 -2.44 -10.30 4.82
CA LEU A 221 -3.69 -10.41 5.56
C LEU A 221 -4.95 -10.31 4.68
N HIS A 222 -4.82 -10.44 3.35
CA HIS A 222 -5.94 -10.34 2.41
C HIS A 222 -6.79 -9.08 2.62
N SER A 223 -6.14 -7.94 2.86
CA SER A 223 -6.78 -6.67 3.27
C SER A 223 -6.52 -5.51 2.31
N GLU A 224 -6.04 -5.79 1.07
CA GLU A 224 -5.62 -4.80 0.07
C GLU A 224 -6.71 -3.78 -0.30
N ARG A 225 -7.97 -4.14 -0.13
CA ARG A 225 -9.13 -3.27 -0.44
C ARG A 225 -9.82 -2.71 0.79
N ARG A 226 -9.31 -2.99 1.99
CA ARG A 226 -10.03 -2.71 3.24
C ARG A 226 -9.29 -1.82 4.22
N ILE A 227 -7.98 -1.77 4.12
CA ILE A 227 -7.13 -0.94 4.96
C ILE A 227 -6.19 -0.11 4.11
N PRO A 228 -5.85 1.12 4.53
CA PRO A 228 -4.82 1.92 3.89
C PRO A 228 -3.44 1.29 4.09
N ASN A 229 -2.46 1.75 3.30
CA ASN A 229 -1.05 1.43 3.53
C ASN A 229 -0.66 1.81 4.98
N GLU A 230 0.19 1.01 5.63
CA GLU A 230 0.57 1.26 7.02
C GLU A 230 1.26 2.61 7.21
N GLN A 231 2.00 3.09 6.20
CA GLN A 231 2.70 4.36 6.23
C GLN A 231 1.80 5.59 6.00
N ASP A 232 0.57 5.41 5.49
CA ASP A 232 -0.39 6.51 5.31
C ASP A 232 -0.70 7.21 6.63
N TYR A 233 -0.70 6.47 7.75
CA TYR A 233 -0.89 7.06 9.07
C TYR A 233 0.24 8.05 9.42
N PHE A 234 1.48 7.74 9.05
CA PHE A 234 2.60 8.64 9.27
C PHE A 234 2.52 9.88 8.37
N TYR A 235 2.36 9.70 7.06
CA TYR A 235 2.44 10.81 6.11
C TYR A 235 1.17 11.68 6.10
N ARG A 236 -0.01 11.09 6.22
CA ARG A 236 -1.30 11.80 6.06
C ARG A 236 -1.96 12.21 7.37
N ASP A 237 -1.41 11.80 8.51
CA ASP A 237 -1.92 12.16 9.84
C ASP A 237 -0.81 12.78 10.71
N ILE A 238 0.23 12.02 11.07
CA ILE A 238 1.28 12.50 11.99
C ILE A 238 2.06 13.68 11.40
N GLN A 239 2.47 13.61 10.12
CA GLN A 239 3.22 14.69 9.47
C GLN A 239 2.41 15.99 9.40
N LEU A 240 1.11 15.91 9.07
CA LEU A 240 0.23 17.08 9.02
C LEU A 240 0.04 17.72 10.41
N ALA A 241 -0.10 16.91 11.45
CA ALA A 241 -0.17 17.40 12.83
C ALA A 241 1.09 18.19 13.24
N ARG A 242 2.23 17.88 12.63
CA ARG A 242 3.54 18.50 12.91
C ARG A 242 3.75 19.87 12.26
N ASN A 243 2.94 20.26 11.29
CA ASN A 243 2.95 21.62 10.74
C ASN A 243 2.78 22.65 11.85
N ARG A 244 1.85 22.43 12.78
CA ARG A 244 1.58 23.33 13.89
C ARG A 244 2.80 23.61 14.76
N THR A 245 3.66 22.65 14.96
CA THR A 245 4.82 22.75 15.84
C THR A 245 6.12 22.99 15.09
N ASN A 246 6.08 23.14 13.77
CA ASN A 246 7.25 23.18 12.88
C ASN A 246 8.23 22.03 13.19
N SER A 247 7.71 20.80 13.26
CA SER A 247 8.49 19.59 13.55
C SER A 247 8.27 18.50 12.50
N VAL A 248 7.92 18.91 11.27
CA VAL A 248 7.78 18.05 10.11
C VAL A 248 9.06 17.26 9.89
N ILE A 249 8.94 15.96 9.65
CA ILE A 249 10.09 15.09 9.42
C ILE A 249 10.41 15.11 7.92
N TYR A 250 11.66 15.38 7.58
CA TYR A 250 12.17 15.10 6.24
C TYR A 250 12.26 13.59 6.05
N GLY A 251 11.57 13.06 5.05
CA GLY A 251 11.42 11.61 4.80
C GLY A 251 12.42 11.03 3.81
N GLY A 252 13.43 11.81 3.38
CA GLY A 252 14.51 11.36 2.50
C GLY A 252 14.16 11.29 1.01
N SER A 253 12.88 11.38 0.64
CA SER A 253 12.37 11.34 -0.73
C SER A 253 11.09 12.17 -0.86
N ASN A 254 10.67 12.47 -2.08
CA ASN A 254 9.45 13.22 -2.40
C ASN A 254 9.43 14.60 -1.70
N THR A 255 10.56 15.27 -1.73
CA THR A 255 10.77 16.51 -0.97
C THR A 255 11.51 17.53 -1.84
N VAL A 256 11.10 18.79 -1.76
CA VAL A 256 11.89 19.92 -2.24
C VAL A 256 12.53 20.62 -1.04
N ILE A 257 13.81 20.95 -1.14
CA ILE A 257 14.64 21.49 -0.04
C ILE A 257 15.35 22.75 -0.53
N SER A 258 15.44 23.79 0.30
CA SER A 258 16.27 24.97 0.05
C SER A 258 17.74 24.59 0.13
N ARG A 259 18.53 24.91 -0.90
CA ARG A 259 19.99 24.74 -0.88
C ARG A 259 20.63 25.56 0.23
N GLU A 260 20.21 26.81 0.42
CA GLU A 260 20.65 27.66 1.52
C GLU A 260 20.47 26.98 2.89
N ALA A 261 19.31 26.35 3.11
CA ALA A 261 19.03 25.65 4.36
C ALA A 261 19.93 24.43 4.58
N LEU A 262 20.29 23.71 3.50
CA LEU A 262 21.25 22.61 3.56
C LEU A 262 22.67 23.11 3.83
N GLU A 263 23.13 24.15 3.15
CA GLU A 263 24.46 24.72 3.33
C GLU A 263 24.68 25.24 4.75
N GLU A 264 23.67 25.86 5.38
CA GLU A 264 23.71 26.30 6.78
C GLU A 264 23.87 25.17 7.81
N VAL A 265 23.64 23.93 7.40
CA VAL A 265 23.78 22.75 8.26
C VAL A 265 24.84 21.77 7.78
N ASP A 266 25.75 22.23 6.92
CA ASP A 266 26.85 21.45 6.32
C ASP A 266 26.37 20.29 5.43
N GLY A 267 25.22 20.45 4.75
CA GLY A 267 24.62 19.49 3.82
C GLY A 267 23.76 18.42 4.50
N PHE A 268 23.60 17.29 3.81
CA PHE A 268 22.90 16.12 4.36
C PHE A 268 23.73 15.45 5.44
N TYR A 269 23.14 15.19 6.59
CA TYR A 269 23.84 14.66 7.76
C TYR A 269 24.33 13.22 7.56
N THR A 270 25.64 13.00 7.58
CA THR A 270 26.27 11.70 7.27
C THR A 270 26.47 10.76 8.46
N TYR A 271 26.30 11.26 9.68
CA TYR A 271 26.63 10.50 10.91
C TYR A 271 25.46 9.71 11.49
N SER A 272 24.31 9.61 10.83
CA SER A 272 23.17 8.80 11.26
C SER A 272 22.71 7.85 10.16
N ILE A 273 22.17 6.68 10.55
CA ILE A 273 21.58 5.72 9.62
C ILE A 273 20.28 6.30 8.99
N THR A 274 19.59 7.20 9.69
CA THR A 274 18.48 8.01 9.19
C THR A 274 18.97 9.44 9.03
N GLU A 275 19.68 9.67 7.94
CA GLU A 275 20.28 10.95 7.58
C GLU A 275 19.24 12.04 7.36
N ASP A 276 18.09 11.63 6.79
CA ASP A 276 16.91 12.43 6.52
C ASP A 276 16.31 13.00 7.80
N PHE A 277 15.98 12.15 8.77
CA PHE A 277 15.45 12.56 10.05
C PHE A 277 16.40 13.55 10.76
N ALA A 278 17.72 13.30 10.72
CA ALA A 278 18.72 14.16 11.32
C ALA A 278 18.82 15.52 10.59
N THR A 279 18.89 15.51 9.26
CA THR A 279 18.98 16.71 8.43
C THR A 279 17.78 17.63 8.64
N GLY A 280 16.55 17.06 8.67
CA GLY A 280 15.34 17.84 8.93
C GLY A 280 15.35 18.55 10.29
N ILE A 281 15.82 17.86 11.36
CA ILE A 281 15.98 18.46 12.69
C ILE A 281 17.00 19.60 12.66
N LEU A 282 18.11 19.43 11.96
CA LEU A 282 19.17 20.44 11.85
C LEU A 282 18.67 21.70 11.15
N ILE A 283 18.02 21.55 10.00
CA ILE A 283 17.41 22.67 9.25
C ILE A 283 16.44 23.46 10.14
N GLN A 284 15.53 22.76 10.83
CA GLN A 284 14.57 23.42 11.70
C GLN A 284 15.22 24.05 12.93
N SER A 285 16.35 23.53 13.43
CA SER A 285 17.11 24.15 14.53
C SER A 285 17.79 25.46 14.14
N LYS A 286 17.89 25.77 12.84
CA LYS A 286 18.34 27.05 12.30
C LYS A 286 17.20 28.07 12.13
N GLY A 287 15.96 27.67 12.43
CA GLY A 287 14.79 28.54 12.37
C GLY A 287 13.99 28.46 11.08
N TYR A 288 14.35 27.59 10.14
CA TYR A 288 13.61 27.39 8.91
C TYR A 288 12.22 26.78 9.18
N ARG A 289 11.23 27.26 8.45
CA ARG A 289 9.90 26.66 8.41
C ARG A 289 9.90 25.48 7.47
N CYS A 290 9.26 24.37 7.86
CA CYS A 290 9.14 23.19 7.03
C CYS A 290 7.67 22.74 6.97
N TYR A 291 7.23 22.35 5.79
CA TYR A 291 5.84 22.01 5.55
C TYR A 291 5.66 20.54 5.14
N ALA A 292 4.60 19.92 5.65
CA ALA A 292 4.03 18.70 5.09
C ALA A 292 2.72 19.06 4.39
N ILE A 293 2.56 18.66 3.14
CA ILE A 293 1.31 18.82 2.38
C ILE A 293 0.58 17.48 2.29
N PRO A 294 -0.77 17.47 2.25
CA PRO A 294 -1.54 16.22 2.31
C PRO A 294 -1.66 15.49 0.98
N GLU A 295 -1.46 16.18 -0.14
CA GLU A 295 -1.67 15.67 -1.48
C GLU A 295 -0.52 14.74 -1.90
N VAL A 296 -0.86 13.67 -2.61
CA VAL A 296 0.11 12.70 -3.14
C VAL A 296 0.57 13.17 -4.51
N HIS A 297 1.88 13.42 -4.65
CA HIS A 297 2.52 13.87 -5.89
C HIS A 297 3.65 12.95 -6.34
N ALA A 298 3.84 11.83 -5.67
CA ALA A 298 4.76 10.77 -6.08
C ALA A 298 4.32 9.42 -5.49
N SER A 299 4.60 8.34 -6.21
CA SER A 299 4.30 6.99 -5.76
C SER A 299 5.46 6.03 -6.02
N GLY A 300 5.63 5.04 -5.14
CA GLY A 300 6.75 4.12 -5.20
C GLY A 300 6.40 2.69 -4.83
N LEU A 301 7.44 1.89 -4.58
CA LEU A 301 7.33 0.49 -4.19
C LEU A 301 7.49 0.31 -2.69
N SER A 302 6.52 -0.35 -2.05
CA SER A 302 6.69 -0.86 -0.70
C SER A 302 7.42 -2.22 -0.72
N PRO A 303 8.11 -2.62 0.38
CA PRO A 303 8.75 -3.93 0.45
C PRO A 303 7.79 -5.08 0.19
N THR A 304 8.21 -6.05 -0.63
CA THR A 304 7.40 -7.20 -1.05
C THR A 304 7.70 -8.48 -0.29
N ASP A 305 8.75 -8.52 0.55
CA ASP A 305 9.11 -9.67 1.37
C ASP A 305 9.33 -9.31 2.85
N LEU A 306 9.10 -10.29 3.73
CA LEU A 306 9.17 -10.12 5.19
C LEU A 306 10.55 -9.68 5.67
N LYS A 307 11.63 -10.22 5.09
CA LYS A 307 13.01 -9.92 5.50
C LYS A 307 13.38 -8.48 5.19
N SER A 308 12.98 -7.99 4.02
CA SER A 308 13.16 -6.60 3.59
C SER A 308 12.36 -5.63 4.45
N LEU A 309 11.10 -5.95 4.76
CA LEU A 309 10.28 -5.16 5.67
C LEU A 309 10.94 -5.04 7.06
N ILE A 310 11.34 -6.16 7.66
CA ILE A 310 11.97 -6.16 8.99
C ILE A 310 13.26 -5.33 8.97
N LYS A 311 14.14 -5.54 7.98
CA LYS A 311 15.38 -4.76 7.84
C LYS A 311 15.13 -3.26 7.71
N GLN A 312 14.13 -2.87 6.93
CA GLN A 312 13.75 -1.47 6.76
C GLN A 312 13.30 -0.86 8.10
N ARG A 313 12.41 -1.55 8.84
CA ARG A 313 11.90 -1.07 10.12
C ARG A 313 12.98 -1.07 11.22
N GLU A 314 13.86 -2.07 11.25
CA GLU A 314 15.02 -2.08 12.16
C GLU A 314 15.96 -0.89 11.88
N ARG A 315 16.23 -0.59 10.61
CA ARG A 315 17.05 0.56 10.20
C ARG A 315 16.44 1.86 10.71
N TRP A 316 15.14 2.07 10.51
CA TRP A 316 14.45 3.27 10.97
C TRP A 316 14.45 3.38 12.50
N ALA A 317 14.15 2.30 13.21
CA ALA A 317 14.17 2.29 14.68
C ALA A 317 15.55 2.67 15.23
N ARG A 318 16.60 2.00 14.76
CA ARG A 318 18.00 2.28 15.15
C ARG A 318 18.40 3.71 14.80
N GLY A 319 18.11 4.15 13.57
CA GLY A 319 18.48 5.48 13.10
C GLY A 319 17.82 6.59 13.90
N CYS A 320 16.52 6.50 14.19
CA CYS A 320 15.82 7.49 15.01
C CYS A 320 16.39 7.57 16.43
N ILE A 321 16.65 6.42 17.09
CA ILE A 321 17.27 6.37 18.43
C ILE A 321 18.70 6.94 18.39
N GLN A 322 19.49 6.57 17.40
CA GLN A 322 20.86 7.05 17.18
C GLN A 322 20.89 8.57 16.98
N THR A 323 19.99 9.09 16.14
CA THR A 323 19.85 10.54 15.89
C THR A 323 19.48 11.26 17.18
N GLY A 324 18.53 10.75 17.94
CA GLY A 324 18.13 11.34 19.25
C GLY A 324 19.29 11.48 20.21
N ARG A 325 20.15 10.46 20.29
CA ARG A 325 21.34 10.45 21.13
C ARG A 325 22.44 11.39 20.59
N ARG A 326 22.74 11.34 19.29
CA ARG A 326 23.83 12.13 18.67
C ARG A 326 23.50 13.62 18.62
N LEU A 327 22.30 14.00 18.27
CA LEU A 327 21.89 15.40 18.20
C LEU A 327 21.47 15.98 19.57
N ASN A 328 21.33 15.13 20.60
CA ASN A 328 20.93 15.53 21.94
C ASN A 328 19.70 16.46 21.94
N ILE A 329 18.59 15.95 21.34
CA ILE A 329 17.39 16.75 20.97
C ILE A 329 16.85 17.55 22.15
N LEU A 330 16.87 16.98 23.37
CA LEU A 330 16.34 17.63 24.56
C LEU A 330 17.06 18.97 24.85
N PHE A 331 18.38 19.02 24.64
CA PHE A 331 19.21 20.21 24.91
C PHE A 331 19.62 20.95 23.61
N ARG A 332 19.14 20.52 22.44
CA ARG A 332 19.46 21.17 21.17
C ARG A 332 19.00 22.62 21.16
N ARG A 333 19.94 23.56 20.90
CA ARG A 333 19.65 24.97 20.72
C ARG A 333 18.93 25.18 19.38
N GLY A 334 18.07 26.22 19.31
CA GLY A 334 17.30 26.56 18.12
C GLY A 334 15.97 25.83 17.97
N LEU A 335 15.75 24.72 18.71
CA LEU A 335 14.46 24.04 18.73
C LEU A 335 13.59 24.57 19.87
N GLY A 336 12.33 24.89 19.56
CA GLY A 336 11.31 25.23 20.55
C GLY A 336 10.86 24.02 21.38
N PHE A 337 10.17 24.29 22.49
CA PHE A 337 9.71 23.23 23.41
C PHE A 337 8.86 22.17 22.72
N TRP A 338 7.85 22.57 21.95
CA TRP A 338 6.96 21.63 21.25
C TRP A 338 7.64 20.86 20.14
N GLN A 339 8.65 21.46 19.46
CA GLN A 339 9.48 20.73 18.50
C GLN A 339 10.25 19.60 19.17
N LYS A 340 10.92 19.89 20.29
CA LYS A 340 11.64 18.87 21.09
C LYS A 340 10.75 17.72 21.51
N ILE A 341 9.58 18.03 22.06
CA ILE A 341 8.60 17.03 22.50
C ILE A 341 8.12 16.19 21.31
N SER A 342 7.83 16.81 20.17
CA SER A 342 7.41 16.11 18.95
C SER A 342 8.49 15.17 18.42
N TYR A 343 9.77 15.57 18.43
CA TYR A 343 10.88 14.71 18.02
C TYR A 343 11.16 13.59 19.01
N ILE A 344 11.06 13.85 20.31
CA ILE A 344 11.16 12.81 21.34
C ILE A 344 10.05 11.79 21.14
N SER A 345 8.81 12.24 20.86
CA SER A 345 7.68 11.34 20.56
C SER A 345 7.97 10.46 19.33
N SER A 346 8.66 10.95 18.30
CA SER A 346 9.06 10.12 17.15
C SER A 346 10.06 9.03 17.52
N ILE A 347 10.95 9.31 18.47
CA ILE A 347 11.94 8.34 18.94
C ILE A 347 11.26 7.30 19.84
N THR A 348 10.39 7.76 20.77
CA THR A 348 9.69 6.88 21.70
C THR A 348 8.68 5.97 21.00
N TYR A 349 8.17 6.35 19.83
CA TYR A 349 7.35 5.48 18.98
C TYR A 349 7.99 4.09 18.76
N TRP A 350 9.29 4.02 18.53
CA TRP A 350 9.99 2.76 18.27
C TRP A 350 10.03 1.83 19.49
N TYR A 351 9.85 2.37 20.71
CA TYR A 351 9.68 1.58 21.93
C TYR A 351 8.32 0.88 22.01
N ALA A 352 7.40 1.11 21.07
CA ALA A 352 6.16 0.35 20.94
C ALA A 352 6.39 -1.16 20.90
N SER A 353 7.53 -1.60 20.38
CA SER A 353 7.95 -3.01 20.40
C SER A 353 8.10 -3.56 21.84
N ILE A 354 8.70 -2.81 22.73
CA ILE A 354 8.85 -3.17 24.15
C ILE A 354 7.51 -3.06 24.87
N LYS A 355 6.76 -1.97 24.65
CA LYS A 355 5.41 -1.80 25.20
C LYS A 355 4.51 -2.98 24.85
N ARG A 356 4.52 -3.41 23.58
CA ARG A 356 3.71 -4.52 23.13
C ARG A 356 4.09 -5.85 23.79
N PHE A 357 5.38 -6.13 23.94
CA PHE A 357 5.86 -7.27 24.70
C PHE A 357 5.32 -7.27 26.13
N VAL A 358 5.40 -6.16 26.84
CA VAL A 358 4.90 -6.01 28.22
C VAL A 358 3.39 -6.24 28.29
N TYR A 359 2.61 -5.70 27.34
CA TYR A 359 1.14 -5.90 27.30
C TYR A 359 0.75 -7.34 27.00
N ILE A 360 1.54 -8.10 26.23
CA ILE A 360 1.30 -9.53 25.99
C ILE A 360 1.68 -10.35 27.22
N MET A 361 2.82 -10.02 27.85
CA MET A 361 3.32 -10.78 28.99
C MET A 361 2.55 -10.56 30.28
N ALA A 362 2.04 -9.36 30.53
CA ALA A 362 1.36 -9.04 31.79
C ALA A 362 0.21 -10.02 32.14
N PRO A 363 -0.77 -10.30 31.26
CA PRO A 363 -1.83 -11.27 31.56
C PRO A 363 -1.34 -12.72 31.58
N ILE A 364 -0.27 -13.07 30.83
CA ILE A 364 0.38 -14.39 30.88
C ILE A 364 1.07 -14.61 32.24
N LEU A 365 1.82 -13.60 32.73
CA LEU A 365 2.47 -13.66 34.06
C LEU A 365 1.44 -13.95 35.15
N PHE A 366 0.30 -13.29 35.13
CA PHE A 366 -0.76 -13.56 36.09
C PHE A 366 -1.36 -14.94 35.92
N SER A 367 -1.83 -15.28 34.72
CA SER A 367 -2.64 -16.49 34.51
C SER A 367 -1.84 -17.79 34.53
N VAL A 368 -0.59 -17.77 34.04
CA VAL A 368 0.26 -18.99 33.95
C VAL A 368 1.16 -19.12 35.17
N PHE A 369 1.80 -18.02 35.60
CA PHE A 369 2.84 -17.99 36.62
C PHE A 369 2.37 -17.45 37.98
N ASN A 370 1.10 -17.04 38.13
CA ASN A 370 0.50 -16.49 39.33
C ASN A 370 1.19 -15.20 39.84
N VAL A 371 1.81 -14.42 38.95
CA VAL A 371 2.46 -13.14 39.29
C VAL A 371 1.45 -12.01 39.15
N ILE A 372 1.06 -11.37 40.23
CA ILE A 372 0.09 -10.28 40.25
C ILE A 372 0.77 -9.00 39.82
N VAL A 373 0.51 -8.56 38.58
CA VAL A 373 1.06 -7.31 38.01
C VAL A 373 0.14 -6.11 38.24
N VAL A 374 -1.17 -6.35 38.37
CA VAL A 374 -2.19 -5.32 38.61
C VAL A 374 -3.18 -5.85 39.65
N LYS A 375 -3.36 -5.11 40.76
CA LYS A 375 -4.34 -5.44 41.79
C LYS A 375 -5.58 -4.60 41.59
N CYS A 376 -6.66 -5.20 41.07
CA CYS A 376 -7.91 -4.49 40.78
C CYS A 376 -9.12 -5.41 40.80
N THR A 377 -10.31 -4.81 40.97
CA THR A 377 -11.61 -5.48 40.82
C THR A 377 -12.20 -5.20 39.45
N LEU A 378 -13.16 -6.01 38.99
CA LEU A 378 -13.89 -5.77 37.75
C LEU A 378 -14.56 -4.40 37.73
N LEU A 379 -15.20 -4.00 38.87
CA LEU A 379 -15.88 -2.71 38.97
C LEU A 379 -14.89 -1.56 38.76
N GLN A 380 -13.69 -1.63 39.35
CA GLN A 380 -12.67 -0.62 39.18
C GLN A 380 -12.21 -0.51 37.71
N VAL A 381 -12.05 -1.64 37.00
CA VAL A 381 -11.73 -1.64 35.57
C VAL A 381 -12.82 -0.99 34.75
N LEU A 382 -14.09 -1.27 35.05
CA LEU A 382 -15.21 -0.65 34.34
C LEU A 382 -15.31 0.87 34.60
N VAL A 383 -14.95 1.33 35.77
CA VAL A 383 -15.01 2.77 36.14
C VAL A 383 -13.82 3.54 35.63
N PHE A 384 -12.59 2.99 35.70
CA PHE A 384 -11.37 3.76 35.41
C PHE A 384 -10.79 3.46 34.04
N TRP A 385 -10.72 2.17 33.64
CA TRP A 385 -10.10 1.79 32.38
C TRP A 385 -11.07 1.90 31.19
N LEU A 386 -12.32 1.44 31.33
CA LEU A 386 -13.25 1.40 30.19
C LEU A 386 -13.55 2.78 29.59
N PRO A 387 -13.85 3.84 30.38
CA PRO A 387 -14.06 5.17 29.80
C PRO A 387 -12.82 5.72 29.08
N MET A 388 -11.63 5.53 29.67
CA MET A 388 -10.36 5.90 29.06
C MET A 388 -10.16 5.18 27.72
N TYR A 389 -10.37 3.88 27.67
CA TYR A 389 -10.20 3.06 26.46
C TYR A 389 -11.19 3.46 25.35
N VAL A 390 -12.46 3.63 25.69
CA VAL A 390 -13.51 4.01 24.72
C VAL A 390 -13.22 5.40 24.14
N LEU A 391 -12.94 6.39 24.98
CA LEU A 391 -12.66 7.75 24.53
C LEU A 391 -11.37 7.84 23.73
N SER A 392 -10.30 7.15 24.14
CA SER A 392 -9.04 7.10 23.39
C SER A 392 -9.21 6.41 22.03
N SER A 393 -9.98 5.31 21.97
CA SER A 393 -10.27 4.60 20.72
C SER A 393 -11.10 5.46 19.76
N LEU A 394 -12.11 6.16 20.27
CA LEU A 394 -12.95 7.07 19.50
C LEU A 394 -12.15 8.27 18.99
N SER A 395 -11.31 8.84 19.83
CA SER A 395 -10.42 9.94 19.48
C SER A 395 -9.45 9.57 18.38
N LEU A 396 -8.76 8.45 18.51
CA LEU A 396 -7.84 7.96 17.45
C LEU A 396 -8.58 7.80 16.11
N LYS A 397 -9.72 7.14 16.11
CA LYS A 397 -10.52 6.93 14.88
C LYS A 397 -10.95 8.24 14.24
N ILE A 398 -11.42 9.21 15.01
CA ILE A 398 -11.94 10.49 14.52
C ILE A 398 -10.82 11.39 14.03
N PHE A 399 -9.74 11.51 14.81
CA PHE A 399 -8.64 12.43 14.47
C PHE A 399 -7.80 11.92 13.31
N SER A 400 -7.55 10.61 13.22
CA SER A 400 -6.89 10.02 12.06
C SER A 400 -7.79 9.93 10.81
N GLN A 401 -8.97 10.53 10.82
CA GLN A 401 -9.93 10.43 9.71
C GLN A 401 -10.18 8.98 9.24
N ASN A 402 -10.17 8.04 10.19
CA ASN A 402 -10.29 6.61 9.96
C ASN A 402 -9.14 5.95 9.16
N ILE A 403 -7.98 6.60 9.08
CA ILE A 403 -6.75 5.99 8.53
C ILE A 403 -6.23 4.91 9.50
N ARG A 404 -6.37 5.14 10.82
CA ARG A 404 -5.90 4.25 11.88
C ARG A 404 -6.98 3.98 12.93
N ASN A 405 -6.98 2.80 13.52
CA ASN A 405 -7.77 2.46 14.70
C ASN A 405 -6.97 1.57 15.66
N VAL A 406 -7.45 1.42 16.90
CA VAL A 406 -6.75 0.65 17.94
C VAL A 406 -6.56 -0.82 17.55
N ARG A 407 -7.52 -1.44 16.86
CA ARG A 407 -7.42 -2.84 16.41
C ARG A 407 -6.23 -3.04 15.47
N TRP A 408 -6.15 -2.27 14.40
CA TRP A 408 -5.06 -2.38 13.43
C TRP A 408 -3.73 -1.92 14.02
N THR A 409 -3.70 -0.92 14.90
CA THR A 409 -2.50 -0.55 15.66
C THR A 409 -1.96 -1.76 16.44
N ASN A 410 -2.84 -2.45 17.19
CA ASN A 410 -2.45 -3.64 17.94
C ASN A 410 -1.94 -4.78 17.06
N ILE A 411 -2.55 -4.99 15.88
CA ILE A 411 -2.11 -6.01 14.92
C ILE A 411 -0.70 -5.67 14.39
N TYR A 412 -0.49 -4.44 13.90
CA TYR A 412 0.81 -4.01 13.38
C TYR A 412 1.93 -4.08 14.42
N GLU A 413 1.68 -3.57 15.62
CA GLU A 413 2.63 -3.63 16.72
C GLU A 413 2.93 -5.08 17.12
N THR A 414 1.92 -5.97 17.14
CA THR A 414 2.13 -7.39 17.46
C THR A 414 2.93 -8.09 16.37
N ILE A 415 2.75 -7.75 15.09
CA ILE A 415 3.55 -8.32 14.00
C ILE A 415 5.03 -7.92 14.13
N MET A 416 5.30 -6.68 14.50
CA MET A 416 6.66 -6.12 14.45
C MET A 416 7.46 -6.23 15.76
N PHE A 417 6.80 -6.40 16.92
CA PHE A 417 7.47 -6.24 18.22
C PHE A 417 8.66 -7.19 18.42
N GLN A 418 8.51 -8.47 18.05
CA GLN A 418 9.52 -9.47 18.28
C GLN A 418 10.82 -9.21 17.50
N SER A 419 10.68 -8.72 16.27
CA SER A 419 11.82 -8.40 15.41
C SER A 419 12.50 -7.08 15.80
N LEU A 420 11.71 -6.08 16.21
CA LEU A 420 12.24 -4.74 16.52
C LEU A 420 12.80 -4.60 17.94
N MET A 421 12.25 -5.33 18.92
CA MET A 421 12.63 -5.18 20.33
C MET A 421 14.13 -5.35 20.58
N PRO A 422 14.85 -6.38 20.05
CA PRO A 422 16.28 -6.50 20.22
C PRO A 422 17.07 -5.32 19.63
N ALA A 423 16.66 -4.84 18.46
CA ALA A 423 17.31 -3.72 17.79
C ALA A 423 17.16 -2.41 18.60
N VAL A 424 15.97 -2.15 19.14
CA VAL A 424 15.67 -1.00 19.99
C VAL A 424 16.47 -1.05 21.29
N ILE A 425 16.49 -2.20 21.98
CA ILE A 425 17.25 -2.37 23.23
C ILE A 425 18.74 -2.13 22.98
N LEU A 426 19.35 -2.81 21.99
CA LEU A 426 20.77 -2.67 21.71
C LEU A 426 21.15 -1.24 21.37
N GLU A 427 20.35 -0.55 20.51
CA GLU A 427 20.65 0.84 20.11
C GLU A 427 20.48 1.81 21.28
N THR A 428 19.55 1.57 22.21
CA THR A 428 19.37 2.38 23.43
C THR A 428 20.66 2.36 24.28
N PHE A 429 21.34 1.23 24.36
CA PHE A 429 22.62 1.09 25.07
C PHE A 429 23.84 1.41 24.20
N ALA A 430 23.66 2.05 23.06
CA ALA A 430 24.73 2.42 22.11
C ALA A 430 25.49 1.20 21.51
N ILE A 431 24.92 0.02 21.54
CA ILE A 431 25.47 -1.18 20.89
C ILE A 431 24.99 -1.18 19.44
N SER A 432 25.66 -0.40 18.62
CA SER A 432 25.27 -0.20 17.20
C SER A 432 25.95 -1.23 16.30
N LYS A 433 25.18 -1.80 15.36
CA LYS A 433 25.74 -2.49 14.19
C LYS A 433 25.99 -1.44 13.10
N ASN A 434 27.23 -1.05 12.89
CA ASN A 434 27.62 0.03 11.96
C ASN A 434 27.52 -0.33 10.47
N LYS A 435 26.91 -1.44 10.06
CA LYS A 435 26.80 -1.78 8.65
C LYS A 435 25.46 -1.30 8.10
N PHE A 436 25.51 -0.29 7.23
CA PHE A 436 24.42 0.07 6.33
C PHE A 436 24.14 -1.11 5.40
N SER A 437 22.90 -1.62 5.40
CA SER A 437 22.46 -2.70 4.52
C SER A 437 21.30 -2.20 3.69
N VAL A 438 21.53 -2.05 2.39
CA VAL A 438 20.49 -1.67 1.42
C VAL A 438 19.40 -2.74 1.38
N THR A 439 18.15 -2.31 1.35
CA THR A 439 17.00 -3.20 1.20
C THR A 439 16.88 -3.62 -0.26
N ASN A 440 17.01 -4.90 -0.56
CA ASN A 440 16.82 -5.40 -1.92
C ASN A 440 15.31 -5.48 -2.23
N LYS A 441 14.85 -4.71 -3.21
CA LYS A 441 13.43 -4.65 -3.62
C LYS A 441 13.13 -5.50 -4.87
N SER A 442 14.16 -6.07 -5.51
CA SER A 442 14.04 -6.74 -6.80
C SER A 442 13.92 -8.27 -6.76
N LYS A 443 14.13 -8.93 -5.62
CA LYS A 443 14.08 -10.40 -5.51
C LYS A 443 13.04 -10.84 -4.50
N LEU A 444 12.07 -11.61 -4.96
CA LEU A 444 11.14 -12.41 -4.16
C LEU A 444 11.88 -13.63 -3.58
N GLU A 445 12.61 -13.45 -2.51
CA GLU A 445 13.18 -14.58 -1.76
C GLU A 445 12.17 -15.11 -0.72
N GLU A 446 11.40 -16.12 -1.09
CA GLU A 446 10.64 -16.91 -0.11
C GLU A 446 11.55 -17.79 0.73
N ASN A 447 12.19 -17.23 1.73
CA ASN A 447 12.96 -18.03 2.69
C ASN A 447 12.00 -18.63 3.74
N ARG A 448 11.51 -19.86 3.48
CA ARG A 448 10.60 -20.60 4.38
C ARG A 448 11.19 -20.81 5.77
N MET A 449 12.50 -21.08 5.86
CA MET A 449 13.19 -21.25 7.14
C MET A 449 13.19 -19.95 7.94
N TYR A 450 13.41 -18.80 7.29
CA TYR A 450 13.36 -17.50 7.94
C TYR A 450 11.97 -17.22 8.52
N LYS A 451 10.90 -17.44 7.73
CA LYS A 451 9.51 -17.30 8.19
C LYS A 451 9.20 -18.20 9.37
N PHE A 452 9.65 -19.47 9.32
CA PHE A 452 9.47 -20.41 10.40
C PHE A 452 10.15 -19.94 11.70
N LEU A 453 11.42 -19.55 11.63
CA LEU A 453 12.16 -19.03 12.79
C LEU A 453 11.51 -17.78 13.39
N GLN A 454 11.03 -16.88 12.55
CA GLN A 454 10.28 -15.69 12.99
C GLN A 454 8.93 -16.07 13.64
N GLY A 455 8.32 -17.17 13.27
CA GLY A 455 7.04 -17.65 13.82
C GLY A 455 7.15 -18.30 15.21
N ILE A 456 8.30 -18.88 15.57
CA ILE A 456 8.48 -19.64 16.83
C ILE A 456 8.07 -18.82 18.06
N PRO A 457 8.53 -17.58 18.29
CA PRO A 457 8.16 -16.84 19.49
C PRO A 457 6.64 -16.59 19.58
N TYR A 458 5.99 -16.30 18.47
CA TYR A 458 4.54 -16.09 18.43
C TYR A 458 3.79 -17.36 18.81
N PHE A 459 4.24 -18.51 18.34
CA PHE A 459 3.68 -19.81 18.72
C PHE A 459 3.81 -20.06 20.22
N ILE A 460 4.95 -19.74 20.83
CA ILE A 460 5.16 -19.87 22.28
C ILE A 460 4.17 -18.97 23.04
N TYR A 461 4.03 -17.69 22.66
CA TYR A 461 3.08 -16.78 23.29
C TYR A 461 1.62 -17.23 23.12
N MET A 462 1.26 -17.81 21.96
CA MET A 462 -0.07 -18.36 21.74
C MET A 462 -0.35 -19.54 22.68
N VAL A 463 0.59 -20.49 22.80
CA VAL A 463 0.44 -21.63 23.71
C VAL A 463 0.28 -21.15 25.16
N LEU A 464 1.12 -20.23 25.62
CA LEU A 464 1.01 -19.65 26.97
C LEU A 464 -0.33 -18.92 27.16
N SER A 465 -0.80 -18.19 26.17
CA SER A 465 -2.10 -17.51 26.22
C SER A 465 -3.27 -18.49 26.30
N ILE A 466 -3.23 -19.61 25.55
CA ILE A 466 -4.24 -20.66 25.60
C ILE A 466 -4.26 -21.33 26.98
N ILE A 467 -3.08 -21.68 27.53
CA ILE A 467 -2.96 -22.24 28.89
C ILE A 467 -3.55 -21.23 29.90
N GLY A 468 -3.23 -19.95 29.77
CA GLY A 468 -3.77 -18.88 30.62
C GLY A 468 -5.29 -18.77 30.52
N ILE A 469 -5.86 -18.80 29.30
CA ILE A 469 -7.32 -18.78 29.08
C ILE A 469 -7.99 -19.95 29.78
N LEU A 470 -7.47 -21.19 29.61
CA LEU A 470 -8.03 -22.37 30.25
C LEU A 470 -7.98 -22.28 31.78
N LYS A 471 -6.85 -21.83 32.35
CA LYS A 471 -6.72 -21.62 33.81
C LYS A 471 -7.70 -20.58 34.33
N MET A 472 -7.84 -19.42 33.64
CA MET A 472 -8.77 -18.36 34.05
C MET A 472 -10.22 -18.79 33.93
N PHE A 473 -10.56 -19.54 32.88
CA PHE A 473 -11.91 -20.11 32.73
C PHE A 473 -12.26 -21.04 33.91
N VAL A 474 -11.36 -21.96 34.25
CA VAL A 474 -11.54 -22.85 35.43
C VAL A 474 -11.63 -22.03 36.73
N ALA A 475 -10.82 -20.98 36.89
CA ALA A 475 -10.81 -20.15 38.09
C ALA A 475 -12.13 -19.40 38.28
N ILE A 476 -12.75 -18.87 37.21
CA ILE A 476 -14.07 -18.21 37.26
C ILE A 476 -15.13 -19.16 37.80
N PHE A 477 -15.18 -20.43 37.34
CA PHE A 477 -16.16 -21.39 37.80
C PHE A 477 -15.90 -21.96 39.19
N LYS A 478 -14.63 -22.28 39.54
CA LYS A 478 -14.29 -22.86 40.84
C LYS A 478 -14.32 -21.84 41.97
N MET A 479 -13.83 -20.64 41.73
CA MET A 479 -13.71 -19.60 42.78
C MET A 479 -14.90 -18.62 42.77
N SER A 480 -15.87 -18.78 41.84
CA SER A 480 -17.04 -17.90 41.66
C SER A 480 -16.65 -16.41 41.61
N SER A 481 -15.43 -16.08 41.17
CA SER A 481 -14.92 -14.72 41.10
C SER A 481 -14.91 -14.19 39.69
N ILE A 482 -15.80 -13.27 39.39
CA ILE A 482 -15.93 -12.61 38.10
C ILE A 482 -14.69 -11.73 37.74
N THR A 483 -13.84 -11.41 38.72
CA THR A 483 -12.64 -10.57 38.51
C THR A 483 -11.67 -11.18 37.50
N TYR A 484 -11.57 -12.50 37.41
CA TYR A 484 -10.74 -13.19 36.43
C TYR A 484 -11.16 -12.95 34.98
N SER A 485 -12.38 -12.48 34.73
CA SER A 485 -12.84 -12.09 33.39
C SER A 485 -12.04 -10.93 32.79
N VAL A 486 -11.46 -10.06 33.62
CA VAL A 486 -10.57 -8.98 33.17
C VAL A 486 -9.32 -9.57 32.48
N VAL A 487 -8.69 -10.54 33.11
CA VAL A 487 -7.49 -11.19 32.55
C VAL A 487 -7.85 -12.01 31.31
N LEU A 488 -9.00 -12.70 31.34
CA LEU A 488 -9.52 -13.46 30.22
C LEU A 488 -9.74 -12.56 28.99
N PHE A 489 -10.32 -11.37 29.16
CA PHE A 489 -10.49 -10.39 28.09
C PHE A 489 -9.14 -10.02 27.43
N TRP A 490 -8.11 -9.73 28.22
CA TRP A 490 -6.79 -9.39 27.68
C TRP A 490 -6.10 -10.57 27.00
N LEU A 491 -6.22 -11.78 27.54
CA LEU A 491 -5.65 -12.99 26.91
C LEU A 491 -6.31 -13.28 25.56
N ILE A 492 -7.64 -13.16 25.45
CA ILE A 492 -8.37 -13.38 24.19
C ILE A 492 -7.99 -12.31 23.15
N GLY A 493 -7.91 -11.03 23.56
CA GLY A 493 -7.49 -9.96 22.68
C GLY A 493 -6.05 -10.11 22.18
N ASN A 494 -5.12 -10.52 23.06
CA ASN A 494 -3.74 -10.79 22.69
C ASN A 494 -3.62 -12.04 21.81
N LEU A 495 -4.38 -13.11 22.10
CA LEU A 495 -4.40 -14.32 21.28
C LEU A 495 -4.87 -14.01 19.86
N PHE A 496 -5.93 -13.19 19.69
CA PHE A 496 -6.37 -12.73 18.38
C PHE A 496 -5.24 -12.03 17.62
N ASN A 497 -4.54 -11.08 18.25
CA ASN A 497 -3.44 -10.36 17.60
C ASN A 497 -2.24 -11.28 17.28
N LEU A 498 -1.94 -12.27 18.13
CA LEU A 498 -0.89 -13.26 17.90
C LEU A 498 -1.24 -14.19 16.72
N VAL A 499 -2.50 -14.60 16.61
CA VAL A 499 -2.99 -15.37 15.45
C VAL A 499 -2.85 -14.55 14.18
N MET A 500 -3.29 -13.29 14.16
CA MET A 500 -3.12 -12.39 13.01
C MET A 500 -1.65 -12.21 12.63
N ALA A 501 -0.75 -12.08 13.61
CA ALA A 501 0.70 -12.01 13.37
C ALA A 501 1.25 -13.30 12.76
N THR A 502 0.80 -14.46 13.22
CA THR A 502 1.21 -15.77 12.67
C THR A 502 0.72 -15.92 11.22
N LEU A 503 -0.52 -15.53 10.92
CA LEU A 503 -1.06 -15.51 9.56
C LEU A 503 -0.25 -14.56 8.66
N PHE A 504 0.13 -13.38 9.16
CA PHE A 504 0.97 -12.45 8.43
C PHE A 504 2.35 -13.06 8.11
N ILE A 505 3.04 -13.67 9.08
CA ILE A 505 4.37 -14.28 8.91
C ILE A 505 4.32 -15.46 7.93
N SER A 506 3.25 -16.27 7.98
CA SER A 506 3.07 -17.37 7.02
C SER A 506 3.06 -16.86 5.57
N GLY A 507 2.62 -15.63 5.38
CA GLY A 507 2.61 -14.96 4.08
C GLY A 507 1.59 -15.55 3.12
N ARG A 508 1.68 -15.09 1.89
CA ARG A 508 0.92 -15.61 0.74
C ARG A 508 1.82 -15.53 -0.50
N GLN A 509 1.62 -16.39 -1.45
CA GLN A 509 2.39 -16.40 -2.69
C GLN A 509 1.99 -15.20 -3.56
N GLN A 510 2.96 -14.42 -4.02
CA GLN A 510 2.74 -13.36 -5.01
C GLN A 510 2.77 -14.00 -6.41
N LEU A 511 1.64 -13.95 -7.10
CA LEU A 511 1.47 -14.55 -8.43
C LEU A 511 1.63 -13.53 -9.55
N ARG A 512 1.57 -12.21 -9.24
CA ARG A 512 1.63 -11.13 -10.22
C ARG A 512 3.03 -10.56 -10.36
N LYS A 513 3.41 -10.28 -11.61
CA LYS A 513 4.68 -9.62 -11.94
C LYS A 513 4.59 -8.09 -11.85
N SER A 514 3.41 -7.51 -12.11
CA SER A 514 3.17 -6.06 -12.05
C SER A 514 1.87 -5.72 -11.34
N GLU A 515 1.85 -4.59 -10.67
CA GLU A 515 0.67 -4.09 -9.97
C GLU A 515 -0.33 -3.46 -10.94
N ARG A 516 -1.60 -3.42 -10.54
CA ARG A 516 -2.69 -2.88 -11.34
C ARG A 516 -3.28 -1.64 -10.73
N TYR A 517 -3.51 -0.66 -11.59
CA TYR A 517 -4.26 0.54 -11.26
C TYR A 517 -5.67 0.44 -11.81
N ILE A 518 -6.67 0.79 -11.03
CA ILE A 518 -8.03 1.00 -11.53
C ILE A 518 -8.00 2.30 -12.31
N ALA A 519 -8.21 2.23 -13.63
CA ALA A 519 -8.13 3.38 -14.50
C ALA A 519 -9.05 3.21 -15.72
N GLU A 520 -9.79 4.26 -16.04
CA GLU A 520 -10.65 4.36 -17.21
C GLU A 520 -9.93 5.18 -18.28
N ILE A 521 -9.18 4.50 -19.15
CA ILE A 521 -8.38 5.10 -20.23
C ILE A 521 -9.00 4.74 -21.56
N ASP A 522 -9.16 5.73 -22.44
CA ASP A 522 -9.64 5.50 -23.80
C ASP A 522 -8.60 4.70 -24.59
N PHE A 523 -9.05 3.63 -25.24
CA PHE A 523 -8.21 2.84 -26.13
C PHE A 523 -8.95 2.44 -27.41
N LYS A 524 -8.16 2.22 -28.45
CA LYS A 524 -8.61 1.69 -29.74
C LYS A 524 -7.85 0.43 -30.06
N LEU A 525 -8.57 -0.68 -30.18
CA LEU A 525 -8.04 -1.99 -30.53
C LEU A 525 -8.32 -2.27 -32.00
N LYS A 526 -7.32 -2.83 -32.72
CA LYS A 526 -7.46 -3.26 -34.11
C LYS A 526 -6.92 -4.67 -34.27
N GLN A 527 -7.76 -5.57 -34.76
CA GLN A 527 -7.37 -6.94 -35.14
C GLN A 527 -7.97 -7.24 -36.52
N ASN A 528 -7.12 -7.36 -37.52
CA ASN A 528 -7.53 -7.49 -38.94
C ASN A 528 -8.50 -6.36 -39.36
N SER A 529 -9.71 -6.69 -39.82
CA SER A 529 -10.77 -5.73 -40.17
C SER A 529 -11.57 -5.21 -38.96
N TYR A 530 -11.45 -5.86 -37.80
CA TYR A 530 -12.20 -5.50 -36.61
C TYR A 530 -11.54 -4.35 -35.85
N VAL A 531 -12.33 -3.34 -35.54
CA VAL A 531 -11.90 -2.17 -34.75
C VAL A 531 -12.86 -1.98 -33.58
N LEU A 532 -12.31 -1.93 -32.37
CA LEU A 532 -13.05 -1.69 -31.13
C LEU A 532 -12.52 -0.44 -30.43
N SER A 533 -13.38 0.48 -30.06
CA SER A 533 -13.06 1.59 -29.18
C SER A 533 -13.79 1.39 -27.85
N SER A 534 -13.07 1.45 -26.73
CA SER A 534 -13.62 1.23 -25.40
C SER A 534 -12.74 1.91 -24.35
N LYS A 535 -13.08 1.68 -23.07
CA LYS A 535 -12.29 2.14 -21.92
C LYS A 535 -11.77 0.97 -21.11
N THR A 536 -10.59 1.16 -20.55
CA THR A 536 -10.05 0.19 -19.57
C THR A 536 -10.81 0.25 -18.26
N ILE A 537 -10.71 -0.80 -17.47
CA ILE A 537 -11.14 -0.83 -16.05
C ILE A 537 -9.96 -0.95 -15.10
N ASP A 538 -8.91 -1.62 -15.55
CA ASP A 538 -7.62 -1.67 -14.86
C ASP A 538 -6.47 -1.73 -15.88
N ILE A 539 -5.32 -1.18 -15.50
CA ILE A 539 -4.07 -1.19 -16.27
C ILE A 539 -2.91 -1.60 -15.38
N SER A 540 -1.86 -2.11 -16.00
CA SER A 540 -0.57 -2.39 -15.39
C SER A 540 0.55 -2.22 -16.42
N GLU A 541 1.80 -2.25 -16.01
CA GLU A 541 2.94 -2.17 -16.95
C GLU A 541 2.88 -3.22 -18.07
N ASN A 542 2.35 -4.42 -17.77
CA ASN A 542 2.35 -5.56 -18.68
C ASN A 542 0.98 -5.91 -19.26
N GLY A 543 -0.08 -5.14 -18.99
CA GLY A 543 -1.38 -5.49 -19.50
C GLY A 543 -2.51 -4.60 -18.99
N PHE A 544 -3.70 -4.86 -19.50
CA PHE A 544 -4.91 -4.09 -19.20
C PHE A 544 -6.14 -4.98 -19.22
N ALA A 545 -7.23 -4.48 -18.65
CA ALA A 545 -8.54 -5.12 -18.76
C ALA A 545 -9.63 -4.10 -19.10
N PHE A 546 -10.67 -4.58 -19.79
CA PHE A 546 -11.81 -3.79 -20.20
C PHE A 546 -13.11 -4.59 -20.10
N LEU A 547 -14.26 -3.90 -20.12
CA LEU A 547 -15.58 -4.50 -20.07
C LEU A 547 -16.34 -4.23 -21.35
N LEU A 548 -16.99 -5.28 -21.90
CA LEU A 548 -17.92 -5.18 -23.01
C LEU A 548 -19.31 -5.65 -22.57
N GLU A 549 -20.34 -5.05 -23.14
CA GLU A 549 -21.72 -5.46 -22.92
C GLU A 549 -22.01 -6.83 -23.56
N ASN A 550 -21.45 -7.04 -24.76
CA ASN A 550 -21.62 -8.25 -25.55
C ASN A 550 -20.38 -9.13 -25.51
N PRO A 551 -20.54 -10.46 -25.71
CA PRO A 551 -19.42 -11.42 -25.73
C PRO A 551 -18.68 -11.37 -27.08
N GLU A 552 -17.92 -10.31 -27.34
CA GLU A 552 -17.19 -10.10 -28.59
C GLU A 552 -16.09 -11.15 -28.82
N TYR A 553 -15.94 -11.57 -30.07
CA TYR A 553 -14.82 -12.41 -30.46
C TYR A 553 -13.59 -11.57 -30.78
N ILE A 554 -12.53 -11.77 -30.01
CA ILE A 554 -11.18 -11.28 -30.29
C ILE A 554 -10.32 -12.53 -30.34
N SER A 555 -9.68 -12.81 -31.48
CA SER A 555 -8.91 -14.06 -31.67
C SER A 555 -7.86 -14.21 -30.57
N PRO A 556 -7.91 -15.27 -29.77
CA PRO A 556 -6.97 -15.47 -28.68
C PRO A 556 -5.60 -15.99 -29.16
N GLU A 557 -5.49 -16.42 -30.41
CA GLU A 557 -4.26 -16.95 -30.98
C GLU A 557 -3.45 -15.85 -31.68
N GLU A 558 -4.10 -14.79 -32.15
CA GLU A 558 -3.47 -13.68 -32.87
C GLU A 558 -3.25 -12.48 -31.93
N GLU A 559 -2.19 -11.73 -32.20
CA GLU A 559 -1.96 -10.43 -31.57
C GLU A 559 -2.86 -9.37 -32.21
N PHE A 560 -3.19 -8.36 -31.44
CA PHE A 560 -3.88 -7.18 -31.92
C PHE A 560 -3.09 -5.91 -31.58
N GLU A 561 -3.24 -4.89 -32.41
CA GLU A 561 -2.71 -3.56 -32.16
C GLU A 561 -3.66 -2.80 -31.23
N VAL A 562 -3.08 -2.06 -30.28
CA VAL A 562 -3.85 -1.19 -29.38
C VAL A 562 -3.17 0.14 -29.22
N GLU A 563 -3.95 1.20 -29.33
CA GLU A 563 -3.55 2.59 -29.09
C GLU A 563 -4.27 3.09 -27.84
N PHE A 564 -3.51 3.57 -26.88
CA PHE A 564 -4.01 4.24 -25.68
C PHE A 564 -3.84 5.74 -25.79
N ARG A 565 -4.81 6.49 -25.25
CA ARG A 565 -4.77 7.96 -25.21
C ARG A 565 -5.18 8.44 -23.82
N GLU A 566 -4.29 9.18 -23.17
CA GLU A 566 -4.53 9.74 -21.84
C GLU A 566 -4.00 11.16 -21.76
N LYS A 567 -4.81 12.03 -21.16
CA LYS A 567 -4.40 13.41 -20.88
C LYS A 567 -3.95 13.50 -19.41
N SER A 568 -2.70 13.88 -19.17
CA SER A 568 -2.20 14.19 -17.86
C SER A 568 -1.65 15.62 -17.80
N GLY A 569 -2.22 16.42 -16.91
CA GLY A 569 -1.94 17.85 -16.87
C GLY A 569 -2.22 18.56 -18.21
N ASN A 570 -1.17 19.13 -18.80
CA ASN A 570 -1.26 19.83 -20.10
C ASN A 570 -0.80 18.96 -21.28
N GLU A 571 -0.29 17.74 -21.04
CA GLU A 571 0.25 16.86 -22.07
C GLU A 571 -0.72 15.73 -22.41
N MET A 572 -0.71 15.30 -23.69
CA MET A 572 -1.46 14.14 -24.18
C MET A 572 -0.47 13.02 -24.44
N TYR A 573 -0.59 11.93 -23.70
CA TYR A 573 0.22 10.72 -23.90
C TYR A 573 -0.52 9.77 -24.83
N ILE A 574 0.20 9.29 -25.84
CA ILE A 574 -0.27 8.28 -26.80
C ILE A 574 0.74 7.14 -26.76
N ALA A 575 0.25 5.91 -26.61
CA ALA A 575 1.10 4.71 -26.62
C ALA A 575 0.50 3.63 -27.50
N ASN A 576 1.31 3.14 -28.46
CA ASN A 576 0.96 2.08 -29.40
C ASN A 576 1.70 0.79 -29.02
N MET A 577 0.97 -0.32 -29.01
CA MET A 577 1.55 -1.60 -28.64
C MET A 577 0.79 -2.79 -29.22
N LYS A 578 1.40 -3.97 -29.15
CA LYS A 578 0.72 -5.23 -29.48
C LYS A 578 0.35 -5.98 -28.20
N ALA A 579 -0.83 -6.57 -28.20
CA ALA A 579 -1.33 -7.32 -27.06
C ALA A 579 -2.07 -8.58 -27.49
N LYS A 580 -2.35 -9.46 -26.50
CA LYS A 580 -3.04 -10.73 -26.69
C LYS A 580 -4.03 -10.95 -25.55
N ILE A 581 -5.23 -11.48 -25.87
CA ILE A 581 -6.20 -11.84 -24.83
C ILE A 581 -5.70 -13.06 -24.04
N VAL A 582 -5.67 -12.92 -22.73
CA VAL A 582 -5.26 -13.99 -21.81
C VAL A 582 -6.42 -14.57 -21.01
N ASN A 583 -7.48 -13.78 -20.79
CA ASN A 583 -8.65 -14.28 -20.10
C ASN A 583 -9.92 -13.47 -20.41
N VAL A 584 -11.06 -14.18 -20.46
CA VAL A 584 -12.39 -13.58 -20.60
C VAL A 584 -13.34 -14.23 -19.59
N VAL A 585 -14.05 -13.38 -18.82
CA VAL A 585 -14.98 -13.82 -17.77
C VAL A 585 -16.24 -12.97 -17.80
N GLU A 586 -17.40 -13.61 -17.60
CA GLU A 586 -18.66 -12.90 -17.39
C GLU A 586 -18.73 -12.38 -15.94
N VAL A 587 -18.95 -11.09 -15.76
CA VAL A 587 -19.08 -10.40 -14.48
C VAL A 587 -20.27 -9.47 -14.54
N ASN A 588 -21.29 -9.68 -13.70
CA ASN A 588 -22.50 -8.85 -13.65
C ASN A 588 -23.14 -8.62 -15.03
N SER A 589 -23.30 -9.71 -15.81
CA SER A 589 -23.87 -9.72 -17.16
C SER A 589 -23.08 -8.97 -18.23
N LYS A 590 -21.87 -8.49 -17.90
CA LYS A 590 -20.88 -7.92 -18.84
C LYS A 590 -19.68 -8.85 -18.96
N TRP A 591 -18.91 -8.67 -20.00
CA TRP A 591 -17.74 -9.49 -20.31
C TRP A 591 -16.46 -8.74 -20.00
N LYS A 592 -15.70 -9.23 -19.00
CA LYS A 592 -14.37 -8.72 -18.67
C LYS A 592 -13.33 -9.44 -19.51
N TYR A 593 -12.61 -8.67 -20.32
CA TYR A 593 -11.44 -9.12 -21.11
C TYR A 593 -10.18 -8.66 -20.40
N ALA A 594 -9.21 -9.54 -20.27
CA ALA A 594 -7.87 -9.22 -19.80
C ALA A 594 -6.86 -9.51 -20.90
N ALA A 595 -6.04 -8.52 -21.22
CA ALA A 595 -5.01 -8.59 -22.24
C ALA A 595 -3.61 -8.42 -21.65
N TYR A 596 -2.64 -9.10 -22.23
CA TYR A 596 -1.22 -8.99 -21.93
C TYR A 596 -0.51 -8.30 -23.10
N ILE A 597 0.36 -7.34 -22.79
CA ILE A 597 1.17 -6.62 -23.77
C ILE A 597 2.31 -7.53 -24.20
N THR A 598 2.35 -7.90 -25.49
CA THR A 598 3.36 -8.79 -26.05
C THR A 598 4.56 -8.04 -26.58
N HIS A 599 4.34 -6.84 -27.11
CA HIS A 599 5.38 -5.99 -27.66
C HIS A 599 5.02 -4.51 -27.53
N ILE A 600 6.00 -3.72 -27.14
CA ILE A 600 5.96 -2.27 -27.15
C ILE A 600 7.29 -1.75 -27.68
N GLU A 601 7.27 -0.78 -28.58
CA GLU A 601 8.49 -0.17 -29.10
C GLU A 601 9.17 0.71 -28.04
N ASP A 602 10.49 0.79 -28.07
CA ASP A 602 11.28 1.58 -27.11
C ASP A 602 10.87 3.06 -27.06
N SER A 603 10.42 3.62 -28.19
CA SER A 603 9.88 4.99 -28.32
C SER A 603 8.57 5.20 -27.60
N GLU A 604 7.78 4.16 -27.40
CA GLU A 604 6.45 4.21 -26.80
C GLU A 604 6.45 3.86 -25.29
N ILE A 605 7.54 3.23 -24.82
CA ILE A 605 7.64 2.77 -23.41
C ILE A 605 7.46 3.93 -22.44
N ASP A 606 8.11 5.07 -22.69
CA ASP A 606 8.11 6.20 -21.77
C ASP A 606 6.72 6.84 -21.68
N ASN A 607 5.99 6.94 -22.80
CA ASN A 607 4.59 7.37 -22.83
C ASN A 607 3.69 6.38 -22.07
N TRP A 608 3.90 5.07 -22.28
CA TRP A 608 3.15 4.05 -21.56
C TRP A 608 3.41 4.12 -20.04
N MET A 609 4.64 4.35 -19.61
CA MET A 609 4.97 4.52 -18.20
C MET A 609 4.30 5.76 -17.59
N CYS A 610 4.19 6.87 -18.33
CA CYS A 610 3.41 8.03 -17.91
C CYS A 610 1.92 7.68 -17.75
N ILE A 611 1.32 7.00 -18.74
CA ILE A 611 -0.08 6.55 -18.67
C ILE A 611 -0.32 5.66 -17.45
N VAL A 612 0.62 4.77 -17.09
CA VAL A 612 0.46 3.84 -15.97
C VAL A 612 0.70 4.51 -14.63
N HIS A 613 1.75 5.33 -14.48
CA HIS A 613 2.25 5.78 -13.17
C HIS A 613 1.91 7.22 -12.81
N ASP A 614 1.60 8.08 -13.77
CA ASP A 614 1.25 9.49 -13.48
C ASP A 614 -0.19 9.61 -12.97
N ARG A 615 -0.45 8.94 -11.85
CA ARG A 615 -1.77 8.91 -11.18
C ARG A 615 -1.66 8.55 -9.71
N ILE A 616 -2.65 8.96 -8.94
CA ILE A 616 -2.76 8.59 -7.54
C ILE A 616 -3.04 7.07 -7.45
N PRO A 617 -2.29 6.32 -6.62
CA PRO A 617 -2.55 4.91 -6.39
C PRO A 617 -3.98 4.64 -5.91
N THR A 618 -4.59 3.58 -6.42
CA THR A 618 -6.00 3.24 -6.16
C THR A 618 -6.21 2.37 -4.92
N LEU A 619 -5.21 2.28 -4.05
CA LEU A 619 -5.33 1.60 -2.76
C LEU A 619 -6.25 2.37 -1.79
N PRO A 620 -6.89 1.67 -0.82
CA PRO A 620 -7.78 2.32 0.13
C PRO A 620 -7.07 3.43 0.91
N MET A 621 -7.71 4.57 1.03
CA MET A 621 -7.22 5.72 1.79
C MET A 621 -7.67 5.72 3.25
N THR A 622 -8.67 4.89 3.59
CA THR A 622 -9.27 4.77 4.93
C THR A 622 -9.65 3.32 5.22
N ILE A 623 -9.75 2.99 6.51
CA ILE A 623 -10.21 1.65 6.94
C ILE A 623 -11.71 1.50 6.62
N SER A 624 -12.09 0.38 6.00
CA SER A 624 -13.50 0.04 5.79
C SER A 624 -14.26 -0.08 7.11
N ASN A 625 -15.38 0.64 7.23
CA ASN A 625 -16.21 0.65 8.43
C ASN A 625 -17.17 -0.56 8.54
N GLN A 626 -17.20 -1.44 7.54
CA GLN A 626 -18.20 -2.51 7.43
C GLN A 626 -17.84 -3.81 8.15
N LEU A 627 -16.64 -3.89 8.77
CA LEU A 627 -16.10 -5.13 9.32
C LEU A 627 -16.26 -5.21 10.84
N GLY A 628 -16.79 -6.33 11.32
CA GLY A 628 -16.77 -6.73 12.71
C GLY A 628 -15.36 -7.09 13.22
N PHE A 629 -15.26 -7.33 14.53
CA PHE A 629 -13.97 -7.60 15.18
C PHE A 629 -13.25 -8.84 14.63
N PHE A 630 -13.99 -9.90 14.34
CA PHE A 630 -13.46 -11.19 13.87
C PHE A 630 -13.51 -11.38 12.34
N ASP A 631 -14.08 -10.43 11.60
CA ASP A 631 -14.27 -10.59 10.15
C ASP A 631 -12.92 -10.71 9.42
N ASP A 632 -11.90 -9.94 9.85
CA ASP A 632 -10.56 -10.03 9.26
C ASP A 632 -9.95 -11.42 9.45
N LEU A 633 -10.16 -12.06 10.61
CA LEU A 633 -9.70 -13.42 10.87
C LEU A 633 -10.45 -14.42 10.00
N GLN A 634 -11.80 -14.30 9.93
CA GLN A 634 -12.63 -15.18 9.13
C GLN A 634 -12.27 -15.11 7.64
N ILE A 635 -12.09 -13.92 7.10
CA ILE A 635 -11.68 -13.73 5.71
C ILE A 635 -10.30 -14.35 5.45
N ASN A 636 -9.32 -14.11 6.33
CA ASN A 636 -8.00 -14.69 6.19
C ASN A 636 -8.02 -16.23 6.20
N VAL A 637 -8.79 -16.85 7.11
CA VAL A 637 -8.92 -18.31 7.17
C VAL A 637 -9.64 -18.84 5.93
N LYS A 638 -10.76 -18.22 5.54
CA LYS A 638 -11.55 -18.62 4.37
C LYS A 638 -10.71 -18.58 3.09
N LYS A 639 -10.04 -17.47 2.80
CA LYS A 639 -9.23 -17.30 1.59
C LYS A 639 -8.01 -18.23 1.52
N ARG A 640 -7.45 -18.64 2.65
CA ARG A 640 -6.34 -19.62 2.69
C ARG A 640 -6.80 -21.07 2.48
N ILE A 641 -8.05 -21.39 2.80
CA ILE A 641 -8.62 -22.72 2.62
C ILE A 641 -9.21 -22.86 1.20
N GLU A 642 -9.75 -21.79 0.63
CA GLU A 642 -10.29 -21.79 -0.72
C GLU A 642 -9.21 -22.12 -1.75
N LYS A 643 -9.36 -23.30 -2.39
CA LYS A 643 -8.54 -23.65 -3.56
C LYS A 643 -9.01 -22.81 -4.74
N THR A 644 -8.23 -21.81 -5.14
CA THR A 644 -8.49 -21.03 -6.36
C THR A 644 -8.35 -21.97 -7.56
N ARG A 645 -9.46 -22.35 -8.18
CA ARG A 645 -9.44 -23.00 -9.50
C ARG A 645 -9.26 -21.91 -10.54
N THR A 646 -8.05 -21.68 -10.99
CA THR A 646 -7.76 -20.80 -12.13
C THR A 646 -8.14 -21.51 -13.42
N LEU A 647 -9.35 -21.30 -13.91
CA LEU A 647 -9.73 -21.66 -15.27
C LEU A 647 -9.52 -20.41 -16.14
N SER A 648 -8.36 -20.31 -16.80
CA SER A 648 -8.15 -19.26 -17.81
C SER A 648 -8.92 -19.65 -19.09
N ARG A 649 -9.86 -18.82 -19.47
CA ARG A 649 -10.58 -18.93 -20.74
C ARG A 649 -10.22 -17.73 -21.59
N ARG A 650 -9.76 -17.96 -22.79
CA ARG A 650 -9.35 -16.88 -23.70
C ARG A 650 -10.48 -16.36 -24.58
N SER A 651 -11.66 -17.02 -24.56
CA SER A 651 -12.85 -16.62 -25.28
C SER A 651 -14.08 -16.64 -24.38
N PRO A 652 -15.10 -15.79 -24.63
CA PRO A 652 -16.34 -15.76 -23.87
C PRO A 652 -17.04 -17.12 -23.87
N ARG A 653 -17.48 -17.61 -22.72
CA ARG A 653 -18.28 -18.83 -22.64
C ARG A 653 -19.74 -18.47 -22.41
N ILE A 654 -20.56 -18.66 -23.43
CA ILE A 654 -21.96 -18.25 -23.48
C ILE A 654 -22.85 -19.48 -23.25
N ASN A 655 -23.72 -19.42 -22.25
CA ASN A 655 -24.73 -20.45 -22.07
C ASN A 655 -25.84 -20.23 -23.10
N MET A 656 -26.13 -21.30 -23.88
CA MET A 656 -27.07 -21.24 -25.01
C MET A 656 -28.30 -22.10 -24.74
N ASN A 657 -29.39 -21.82 -25.45
CA ASN A 657 -30.56 -22.65 -25.49
C ASN A 657 -31.09 -22.75 -26.93
N PHE A 658 -30.20 -23.19 -27.84
CA PHE A 658 -30.53 -23.32 -29.25
C PHE A 658 -30.73 -24.79 -29.61
N HIS A 659 -31.86 -25.12 -30.27
CA HIS A 659 -32.22 -26.47 -30.70
C HIS A 659 -32.20 -26.52 -32.20
N MET A 660 -31.71 -27.63 -32.75
CA MET A 660 -31.70 -27.87 -34.18
C MET A 660 -31.92 -29.36 -34.47
N ASP A 661 -32.37 -29.64 -35.66
CA ASP A 661 -32.59 -31.00 -36.15
C ASP A 661 -31.70 -31.23 -37.39
N ILE A 662 -30.77 -32.16 -37.28
CA ILE A 662 -29.81 -32.46 -38.35
C ILE A 662 -30.15 -33.75 -38.99
N LYS A 663 -30.30 -33.74 -40.34
CA LYS A 663 -30.57 -34.92 -41.16
C LYS A 663 -29.57 -36.03 -40.85
N ASN A 664 -30.06 -37.24 -40.55
CA ASN A 664 -29.28 -38.45 -40.16
C ASN A 664 -28.67 -38.45 -38.75
N ILE A 665 -28.79 -37.38 -37.94
CA ILE A 665 -28.30 -37.33 -36.57
C ILE A 665 -29.46 -37.16 -35.58
N GLY A 666 -30.51 -36.41 -35.99
CA GLY A 666 -31.66 -36.10 -35.16
C GLY A 666 -31.51 -34.81 -34.39
N LYS A 667 -32.36 -34.64 -33.37
CA LYS A 667 -32.41 -33.39 -32.59
C LYS A 667 -31.24 -33.29 -31.63
N LEU A 668 -30.63 -32.13 -31.63
CA LEU A 668 -29.57 -31.73 -30.68
C LEU A 668 -29.79 -30.34 -30.14
N ARG A 669 -29.18 -30.07 -29.00
CA ARG A 669 -29.19 -28.76 -28.37
C ARG A 669 -27.76 -28.23 -28.15
N ILE A 670 -27.53 -26.99 -28.50
CA ILE A 670 -26.30 -26.26 -28.12
C ILE A 670 -26.48 -25.79 -26.67
N VAL A 671 -25.67 -26.35 -25.76
CA VAL A 671 -25.73 -26.08 -24.32
C VAL A 671 -24.88 -24.85 -23.98
N ASN A 672 -23.68 -24.77 -24.52
CA ASN A 672 -22.84 -23.59 -24.46
C ASN A 672 -21.93 -23.47 -25.68
N PHE A 673 -21.48 -22.24 -25.93
CA PHE A 673 -20.66 -21.85 -27.03
C PHE A 673 -19.58 -20.88 -26.55
N ASN A 674 -18.34 -21.01 -27.05
CA ASN A 674 -17.26 -20.08 -26.73
C ASN A 674 -16.42 -19.72 -27.96
N TYR A 675 -17.02 -19.69 -29.14
CA TYR A 675 -16.39 -19.50 -30.45
C TYR A 675 -15.47 -20.65 -30.86
N GLN A 676 -14.48 -21.01 -30.05
CA GLN A 676 -13.55 -22.10 -30.34
C GLN A 676 -14.13 -23.49 -30.10
N TYR A 677 -15.15 -23.59 -29.23
CA TYR A 677 -15.77 -24.87 -28.84
C TYR A 677 -17.27 -24.70 -28.68
N VAL A 678 -17.99 -25.78 -29.00
CA VAL A 678 -19.41 -25.92 -28.78
C VAL A 678 -19.71 -27.18 -27.98
N LEU A 679 -20.57 -27.08 -26.98
CA LEU A 679 -21.04 -28.21 -26.18
C LEU A 679 -22.42 -28.62 -26.69
N LEU A 680 -22.51 -29.80 -27.27
CA LEU A 680 -23.72 -30.37 -27.88
C LEU A 680 -24.35 -31.44 -26.99
N ASN A 681 -25.66 -31.38 -26.82
CA ASN A 681 -26.43 -32.45 -26.15
C ASN A 681 -27.36 -33.07 -27.19
N PHE A 682 -27.10 -34.34 -27.50
CA PHE A 682 -27.87 -35.14 -28.48
C PHE A 682 -29.03 -35.84 -27.77
N GLU A 683 -30.23 -35.89 -28.37
CA GLU A 683 -31.32 -36.68 -27.89
C GLU A 683 -30.97 -38.20 -27.90
N ASN A 684 -30.32 -38.66 -28.95
CA ASN A 684 -29.81 -40.04 -29.04
C ASN A 684 -28.33 -40.06 -28.58
N LYS A 685 -28.07 -40.50 -27.36
CA LYS A 685 -26.74 -40.55 -26.74
C LYS A 685 -25.78 -41.55 -27.36
N ASN A 686 -26.21 -42.37 -28.31
CA ASN A 686 -25.39 -43.40 -28.93
C ASN A 686 -24.81 -43.01 -30.32
N ILE A 687 -25.24 -41.85 -30.84
CA ILE A 687 -24.83 -41.42 -32.19
C ILE A 687 -24.23 -40.01 -32.08
N TYR A 688 -22.90 -39.93 -32.15
CA TYR A 688 -22.17 -38.65 -32.27
C TYR A 688 -21.09 -38.78 -33.34
N PRO A 689 -21.18 -37.98 -34.41
CA PRO A 689 -20.23 -38.03 -35.52
C PRO A 689 -18.86 -37.44 -35.12
N LYS A 690 -17.77 -37.85 -35.78
CA LYS A 690 -16.44 -37.25 -35.60
C LYS A 690 -16.40 -35.83 -36.11
N GLU A 691 -17.08 -35.53 -37.20
CA GLU A 691 -17.21 -34.22 -37.82
C GLU A 691 -18.69 -33.85 -37.93
N ILE A 692 -19.04 -32.62 -37.67
CA ILE A 692 -20.42 -32.11 -37.78
C ILE A 692 -20.42 -30.67 -38.29
N ALA A 693 -21.31 -30.41 -39.26
CA ALA A 693 -21.60 -29.05 -39.73
C ALA A 693 -22.91 -28.56 -39.10
N LEU A 694 -22.86 -27.43 -38.40
CA LEU A 694 -23.99 -26.82 -37.72
C LEU A 694 -24.36 -25.52 -38.45
N GLU A 695 -25.47 -25.54 -39.20
CA GLU A 695 -26.04 -24.34 -39.81
C GLU A 695 -26.84 -23.57 -38.74
N ILE A 696 -26.25 -22.52 -38.16
CA ILE A 696 -26.79 -21.79 -37.02
C ILE A 696 -27.65 -20.58 -37.45
N SER A 697 -27.40 -20.02 -38.67
CA SER A 697 -28.14 -18.95 -39.31
C SER A 697 -27.95 -19.07 -40.81
N GLU A 698 -28.77 -18.36 -41.64
CA GLU A 698 -28.58 -18.30 -43.07
C GLU A 698 -27.17 -17.85 -43.43
N GLY A 699 -26.40 -18.76 -44.08
CA GLY A 699 -25.02 -18.48 -44.49
C GLY A 699 -23.94 -18.70 -43.44
N ILE A 700 -24.27 -19.07 -42.19
CA ILE A 700 -23.28 -19.39 -41.14
C ILE A 700 -23.31 -20.87 -40.82
N VAL A 701 -22.31 -21.60 -41.24
CA VAL A 701 -22.10 -23.01 -40.95
C VAL A 701 -20.85 -23.15 -40.09
N LEU A 702 -20.99 -23.70 -38.87
CA LEU A 702 -19.86 -24.06 -38.01
C LEU A 702 -19.39 -25.47 -38.36
N GLU A 703 -18.15 -25.58 -38.81
CA GLU A 703 -17.47 -26.84 -39.02
C GLU A 703 -16.82 -27.29 -37.70
N CYS A 704 -17.26 -28.45 -37.19
CA CYS A 704 -16.91 -28.86 -35.84
C CYS A 704 -16.35 -30.28 -35.81
N ASP A 705 -15.23 -30.46 -35.10
CA ASP A 705 -14.59 -31.76 -34.86
C ASP A 705 -14.78 -32.22 -33.41
N LEU A 706 -15.01 -33.52 -33.25
CA LEU A 706 -15.18 -34.16 -31.94
C LEU A 706 -13.90 -34.07 -31.10
N CYS A 707 -13.99 -33.53 -29.88
CA CYS A 707 -12.92 -33.60 -28.91
C CYS A 707 -12.95 -34.91 -28.15
N GLU A 708 -12.12 -35.89 -28.57
CA GLU A 708 -12.05 -37.21 -27.96
C GLU A 708 -11.78 -37.14 -26.43
N GLY A 709 -12.50 -37.96 -25.65
CA GLY A 709 -12.36 -38.02 -24.19
C GLY A 709 -13.02 -36.91 -23.38
N LYS A 710 -13.69 -35.94 -24.00
CA LYS A 710 -14.39 -34.84 -23.31
C LYS A 710 -15.91 -34.95 -23.41
N ILE A 711 -16.42 -36.02 -22.82
CA ILE A 711 -17.86 -36.28 -22.64
C ILE A 711 -18.18 -36.05 -21.16
N ASP A 712 -19.13 -35.17 -20.84
CA ASP A 712 -19.64 -34.98 -19.50
C ASP A 712 -21.20 -35.18 -19.46
N GLU A 713 -21.78 -35.15 -18.26
CA GLU A 713 -23.24 -35.31 -18.09
C GLU A 713 -24.06 -34.23 -18.83
N ARG A 714 -23.46 -33.10 -19.22
CA ARG A 714 -24.11 -31.97 -19.87
C ARG A 714 -24.07 -32.07 -21.39
N GLY A 715 -23.14 -32.84 -21.97
CA GLY A 715 -23.02 -33.02 -23.41
C GLY A 715 -21.60 -33.40 -23.88
N ILE A 716 -21.41 -33.32 -25.17
CA ILE A 716 -20.20 -33.70 -25.89
C ILE A 716 -19.55 -32.45 -26.46
N LEU A 717 -18.26 -32.29 -26.27
CA LEU A 717 -17.50 -31.12 -26.69
C LEU A 717 -16.97 -31.30 -28.13
N TYR A 718 -17.24 -30.30 -28.96
CA TYR A 718 -16.68 -30.17 -30.32
C TYR A 718 -15.85 -28.90 -30.43
N ARG A 719 -14.80 -28.97 -31.24
CA ARG A 719 -13.97 -27.81 -31.60
C ARG A 719 -14.50 -27.22 -32.89
N VAL A 720 -14.63 -25.91 -32.95
CA VAL A 720 -15.01 -25.17 -34.18
C VAL A 720 -13.75 -24.81 -34.94
N ASN A 721 -13.66 -25.24 -36.23
CA ASN A 721 -12.43 -25.09 -37.03
C ASN A 721 -12.42 -23.83 -37.88
N ASN A 722 -13.58 -23.33 -38.31
CA ASN A 722 -13.69 -22.23 -39.26
C ASN A 722 -14.08 -20.89 -38.64
N ILE A 723 -13.97 -20.74 -37.32
CA ILE A 723 -14.41 -19.53 -36.62
C ILE A 723 -13.69 -18.26 -37.06
N ASP A 724 -12.36 -18.37 -37.27
CA ASP A 724 -11.56 -17.19 -37.65
C ASP A 724 -11.96 -16.67 -39.05
N SER A 725 -12.26 -17.55 -40.01
CA SER A 725 -12.73 -17.16 -41.35
C SER A 725 -14.11 -16.49 -41.29
N ILE A 726 -15.02 -16.99 -40.45
CA ILE A 726 -16.33 -16.36 -40.22
C ILE A 726 -16.18 -14.98 -39.62
N MET A 727 -15.32 -14.85 -38.60
CA MET A 727 -15.17 -13.60 -37.84
C MET A 727 -14.35 -12.52 -38.56
N GLN A 728 -13.57 -12.87 -39.59
CA GLN A 728 -12.90 -11.89 -40.46
C GLN A 728 -13.87 -11.17 -41.39
N ASN A 729 -15.00 -11.78 -41.75
CA ASN A 729 -16.05 -11.16 -42.51
C ASN A 729 -17.00 -10.38 -41.59
N LEU A 730 -17.04 -9.03 -41.72
CA LEU A 730 -17.84 -8.17 -40.85
C LEU A 730 -19.33 -8.50 -40.87
N PHE A 731 -19.89 -8.84 -42.03
CA PHE A 731 -21.30 -9.20 -42.16
C PHE A 731 -21.63 -10.48 -41.38
N LEU A 732 -20.81 -11.54 -41.56
CA LEU A 732 -21.00 -12.82 -40.86
C LEU A 732 -20.75 -12.68 -39.34
N ARG A 733 -19.89 -11.75 -38.95
CA ARG A 733 -19.63 -11.42 -37.55
C ARG A 733 -20.86 -10.81 -36.88
N ASP A 734 -21.52 -9.86 -37.53
CA ASP A 734 -22.74 -9.20 -37.02
C ASP A 734 -23.89 -10.24 -36.91
N GLU A 735 -24.10 -11.05 -37.95
CA GLU A 735 -25.07 -12.15 -37.94
C GLU A 735 -24.82 -13.18 -36.82
N MET A 736 -23.54 -13.53 -36.60
CA MET A 736 -23.14 -14.42 -35.49
C MET A 736 -23.48 -13.80 -34.13
N MET A 737 -23.24 -12.50 -33.95
CA MET A 737 -23.54 -11.80 -32.73
C MET A 737 -25.05 -11.76 -32.48
N ASP A 738 -25.84 -11.47 -33.52
CA ASP A 738 -27.31 -11.47 -33.43
C ASP A 738 -27.83 -12.85 -33.06
N TRP A 739 -27.31 -13.93 -33.67
CA TRP A 739 -27.64 -15.29 -33.29
C TRP A 739 -27.32 -15.59 -31.82
N ILE A 740 -26.14 -15.18 -31.34
CA ILE A 740 -25.74 -15.34 -29.93
C ILE A 740 -26.70 -14.61 -29.00
N LEU A 741 -27.02 -13.35 -29.28
CA LEU A 741 -27.89 -12.53 -28.44
C LEU A 741 -29.31 -13.06 -28.37
N GLN A 742 -29.84 -13.57 -29.46
CA GLN A 742 -31.18 -14.18 -29.54
C GLN A 742 -31.28 -15.49 -28.77
N ASN A 743 -30.19 -16.28 -28.73
CA ASN A 743 -30.18 -17.64 -28.18
C ASN A 743 -29.43 -17.77 -26.84
N LYS A 744 -28.88 -16.67 -26.34
CA LYS A 744 -28.25 -16.63 -25.01
C LYS A 744 -29.28 -16.94 -23.93
N LYS A 745 -29.01 -17.97 -23.11
CA LYS A 745 -29.84 -18.26 -21.96
C LYS A 745 -29.62 -17.21 -20.88
N ILE A 746 -30.62 -16.38 -20.64
CA ILE A 746 -30.64 -15.46 -19.49
C ILE A 746 -30.74 -16.34 -18.25
N LEU A 747 -29.70 -16.41 -17.46
CA LEU A 747 -29.77 -16.99 -16.13
C LEU A 747 -30.65 -16.06 -15.30
N ASP A 748 -31.87 -16.53 -14.98
CA ASP A 748 -32.74 -15.88 -14.00
C ASP A 748 -31.89 -15.66 -12.73
N SER A 749 -31.56 -14.42 -12.48
CA SER A 749 -31.00 -14.00 -11.20
C SER A 749 -32.08 -14.27 -10.14
N LYS A 750 -32.07 -15.46 -9.50
CA LYS A 750 -32.82 -15.62 -8.26
C LYS A 750 -32.36 -14.48 -7.36
N PRO A 751 -33.25 -13.63 -6.85
CA PRO A 751 -32.86 -12.61 -5.90
C PRO A 751 -32.40 -13.36 -4.64
N ASN A 752 -31.09 -13.48 -4.50
CA ASN A 752 -30.48 -13.87 -3.24
C ASN A 752 -30.65 -12.69 -2.29
N GLU A 753 -31.66 -12.72 -1.44
CA GLU A 753 -31.93 -11.75 -0.36
C GLU A 753 -30.79 -11.56 0.66
N LYS A 754 -29.59 -12.02 0.36
CA LYS A 754 -28.36 -11.87 1.17
C LYS A 754 -27.21 -11.13 0.48
N LYS A 755 -27.43 -10.47 -0.67
CA LYS A 755 -26.34 -9.88 -1.48
C LYS A 755 -26.17 -8.35 -1.34
N GLU A 756 -26.74 -7.69 -0.34
CA GLU A 756 -26.45 -6.27 -0.10
C GLU A 756 -25.09 -5.99 0.61
N LYS A 757 -24.18 -6.96 0.70
CA LYS A 757 -22.88 -6.81 1.37
C LYS A 757 -21.65 -7.12 0.52
N SER A 758 -21.73 -7.17 -0.79
CA SER A 758 -20.55 -7.50 -1.61
C SER A 758 -20.18 -6.39 -2.60
N ILE A 759 -19.51 -5.36 -2.10
CA ILE A 759 -18.59 -4.52 -2.91
C ILE A 759 -17.33 -5.34 -3.33
N ASP A 760 -17.22 -6.58 -2.86
CA ASP A 760 -16.07 -7.48 -3.09
C ASP A 760 -16.14 -8.30 -4.40
N GLU A 761 -17.14 -8.15 -5.25
CA GLU A 761 -17.29 -8.96 -6.48
C GLU A 761 -16.36 -8.53 -7.65
N PHE A 762 -15.56 -7.46 -7.51
CA PHE A 762 -14.48 -7.13 -8.42
C PHE A 762 -13.13 -7.71 -7.96
N GLU A 763 -13.09 -8.93 -7.45
CA GLU A 763 -11.79 -9.61 -7.28
C GLU A 763 -11.22 -9.90 -8.68
N PRO A 764 -10.07 -9.27 -9.04
CA PRO A 764 -9.33 -9.74 -10.19
C PRO A 764 -8.90 -11.17 -9.86
N MET A 765 -9.30 -12.15 -10.67
CA MET A 765 -8.77 -13.50 -10.56
C MET A 765 -7.24 -13.44 -10.62
N GLU A 766 -6.58 -14.13 -9.71
CA GLU A 766 -5.13 -14.32 -9.73
C GLU A 766 -4.80 -15.13 -11.00
N TYR A 767 -3.96 -14.56 -11.88
CA TYR A 767 -3.46 -15.23 -13.07
C TYR A 767 -1.99 -15.61 -12.86
N ILE A 768 -1.69 -16.83 -13.28
CA ILE A 768 -0.33 -17.35 -13.37
C ILE A 768 0.43 -16.63 -14.49
#